data_e83178ec5d2f80b43dad4be918f01272
#
_entry.id   e83178ec5d2f80b43dad4be918f01272
#
_cell.length_a   1.000
_cell.length_b   1.000
_cell.length_c   1.000
_cell.angle_alpha   90.00
_cell.angle_beta   90.00
_cell.angle_gamma   90.00
#
_symmetry.space_group_name_H-M   'P 1'
#
loop_
_entity.id
_entity.type
_entity.pdbx_description
1 polymer ?
#
loop_
_entity_poly.entity_id
_entity_poly.type
_entity_poly.pdbx_seq_one_letter_code
_entity_poly.pdbx_strand_id
1 'polypeptide(L)'
;MQSRQFIELLSSLLILFCLAGPAYASPLAKQVVIHRDQWGVPHIRGESDAAVVFGSAWAQSEDHFWQLEDTYIKALGRYAEMVGDSGVSSDLDVALFDIVGSSQRDFTSLPLEIQTLARAFADGYNFFLERNPDVTPRLIIRMEPWHVLAFERYMILPRLLGAAHAPSREVTRLEAEELASLGSNQWAIGPDRTRNGTAMLFINPHQPWYGSGMFTEMHVKSDSGWDFSGAMYPGAPFPTAGFNNHLGWAYTVNEADISDVYRLTFDHPSDPDLYRYGDDWRRAESWEIELAVKGEAQPRRYQLRKSHHGPITKQEDESHFLAIKVPRLYDGSRMVQSLAQSRATNFDEWYAAASSLQLQTFNTMYADADGNIFYLYNGTVAKRKPGVDWTKPVDGSDPELEWGDFHPIEELPQVFNPASGFMQNTNSTPFTTTDDGNPSMLDFPAYMVEDATDDKRRAQMSRWLLRQANDVTFEKWQEMAFDTTLYWPMTELPRYQRRFESLQHTHPELASEVRPYLEHLLDWDYRSSLKSTQTTLAVAWYEELYGRGYPVETLKEEFVADIPARFSALARAAKTLEGRHGNWQVSYGDVHRLQRHAPYGSSSSVPFDDREPSLGVAGVRGPLGVAFTIYHTSPTDDPNRQFEYATTGSSYKAVYEFHPDGVKAASYLHYGQSHNPESPHFFDQAKLLSERRFKPAWFHWDDVVANTQRAYSPGD
;
A
#
# COMPACT_ATOMS: atom_id res chain seq x y z
N MET A 1 -20.06 -41.48 54.01
CA MET A 1 -20.10 -41.47 52.55
C MET A 1 -21.03 -40.40 51.98
N GLN A 2 -21.88 -39.75 52.74
CA GLN A 2 -22.80 -38.70 52.25
C GLN A 2 -22.24 -37.25 52.29
N SER A 3 -21.15 -37.02 53.02
CA SER A 3 -20.57 -35.67 53.14
C SER A 3 -19.55 -35.25 51.99
N ARG A 4 -19.03 -36.23 51.25
CA ARG A 4 -18.11 -35.98 50.15
C ARG A 4 -18.82 -35.63 48.82
N GLN A 5 -20.00 -36.16 48.58
CA GLN A 5 -20.77 -35.87 47.36
C GLN A 5 -21.41 -34.47 47.38
N PHE A 6 -21.64 -33.89 48.57
CA PHE A 6 -22.20 -32.53 48.68
C PHE A 6 -21.16 -31.41 48.43
N ILE A 7 -19.88 -31.70 48.69
CA ILE A 7 -18.79 -30.72 48.44
C ILE A 7 -18.40 -30.71 46.97
N GLU A 8 -18.47 -31.82 46.25
CA GLU A 8 -18.18 -31.84 44.80
C GLU A 8 -19.32 -31.22 43.99
N LEU A 9 -20.58 -31.28 44.40
CA LEU A 9 -21.68 -30.59 43.74
C LEU A 9 -21.67 -29.08 43.98
N LEU A 10 -21.21 -28.60 45.14
CA LEU A 10 -21.05 -27.15 45.40
C LEU A 10 -19.83 -26.55 44.66
N SER A 11 -18.76 -27.33 44.47
CA SER A 11 -17.61 -26.91 43.70
C SER A 11 -17.90 -26.80 42.19
N SER A 12 -18.73 -27.71 41.68
CA SER A 12 -19.17 -27.67 40.25
C SER A 12 -20.20 -26.58 39.98
N LEU A 13 -21.01 -26.16 40.96
CA LEU A 13 -21.95 -25.03 40.81
C LEU A 13 -21.26 -23.68 40.97
N LEU A 14 -20.14 -23.59 41.70
CA LEU A 14 -19.39 -22.31 41.83
C LEU A 14 -18.53 -21.99 40.58
N ILE A 15 -18.14 -23.00 39.80
CA ILE A 15 -17.38 -22.81 38.56
C ILE A 15 -18.29 -22.36 37.39
N LEU A 16 -19.58 -22.67 37.40
CA LEU A 16 -20.52 -22.23 36.36
C LEU A 16 -21.09 -20.82 36.57
N PHE A 17 -20.87 -20.18 37.74
CA PHE A 17 -21.37 -18.82 38.01
C PHE A 17 -20.35 -17.69 37.82
N CYS A 18 -19.08 -18.04 37.50
CA CYS A 18 -18.02 -17.06 37.26
C CYS A 18 -17.80 -16.68 35.77
N LEU A 19 -18.63 -17.18 34.85
CA LEU A 19 -18.50 -16.88 33.41
C LEU A 19 -19.59 -15.94 32.85
N ALA A 20 -20.54 -15.50 33.65
CA ALA A 20 -21.47 -14.44 33.28
C ALA A 20 -21.14 -13.17 34.09
N GLY A 21 -20.00 -12.53 33.75
CA GLY A 21 -19.79 -11.13 34.09
C GLY A 21 -20.92 -10.31 33.47
N PRO A 22 -21.38 -9.22 34.13
CA PRO A 22 -22.39 -8.33 33.52
C PRO A 22 -21.89 -7.88 32.16
N ALA A 23 -22.73 -8.05 31.13
CA ALA A 23 -22.48 -7.51 29.79
C ALA A 23 -22.16 -6.02 29.97
N TYR A 24 -20.90 -5.64 29.86
CA TYR A 24 -20.47 -4.24 29.92
C TYR A 24 -21.04 -3.54 28.68
N ALA A 25 -22.15 -2.83 28.88
CA ALA A 25 -22.60 -1.88 27.87
C ALA A 25 -21.55 -0.78 27.78
N SER A 26 -20.70 -0.81 26.75
CA SER A 26 -19.73 0.27 26.54
C SER A 26 -20.47 1.60 26.42
N PRO A 27 -20.16 2.62 27.23
CA PRO A 27 -20.77 3.93 27.10
C PRO A 27 -20.63 4.50 25.69
N LEU A 28 -19.52 4.22 24.99
CA LEU A 28 -19.22 4.70 23.64
C LEU A 28 -20.17 4.11 22.58
N ALA A 29 -20.67 2.89 22.76
CA ALA A 29 -21.62 2.26 21.84
C ALA A 29 -22.91 3.07 21.67
N LYS A 30 -23.37 3.78 22.72
CA LYS A 30 -24.55 4.64 22.69
C LYS A 30 -24.31 6.06 22.17
N GLN A 31 -23.04 6.42 22.01
CA GLN A 31 -22.60 7.75 21.56
C GLN A 31 -22.24 7.76 20.07
N VAL A 32 -22.45 6.67 19.35
CA VAL A 32 -22.07 6.53 17.94
C VAL A 32 -23.19 5.87 17.15
N VAL A 33 -23.41 6.37 15.93
CA VAL A 33 -24.32 5.79 14.93
C VAL A 33 -23.50 5.54 13.66
N ILE A 34 -23.66 4.35 13.09
CA ILE A 34 -23.04 3.92 11.83
C ILE A 34 -24.12 3.95 10.76
N HIS A 35 -23.91 4.76 9.74
CA HIS A 35 -24.74 4.82 8.55
C HIS A 35 -24.04 4.06 7.43
N ARG A 36 -24.66 3.00 6.92
CA ARG A 36 -24.19 2.27 5.74
C ARG A 36 -24.91 2.78 4.51
N ASP A 37 -24.15 3.27 3.52
CA ASP A 37 -24.72 3.69 2.24
C ASP A 37 -25.05 2.49 1.33
N GLN A 38 -25.51 2.77 0.12
CA GLN A 38 -25.85 1.74 -0.88
C GLN A 38 -24.68 0.88 -1.36
N TRP A 39 -23.43 1.24 -1.02
CA TRP A 39 -22.20 0.51 -1.32
C TRP A 39 -21.58 -0.13 -0.09
N GLY A 40 -22.29 -0.05 1.05
CA GLY A 40 -21.83 -0.56 2.33
C GLY A 40 -20.78 0.29 3.03
N VAL A 41 -20.41 1.45 2.47
CA VAL A 41 -19.42 2.34 3.10
C VAL A 41 -19.94 2.82 4.45
N PRO A 42 -19.16 2.65 5.54
CA PRO A 42 -19.56 3.15 6.84
C PRO A 42 -19.28 4.65 6.97
N HIS A 43 -20.31 5.41 7.23
CA HIS A 43 -20.26 6.81 7.67
C HIS A 43 -20.57 6.82 9.17
N ILE A 44 -19.57 7.12 9.98
CA ILE A 44 -19.61 6.95 11.44
C ILE A 44 -19.74 8.32 12.07
N ARG A 45 -20.85 8.59 12.74
CA ARG A 45 -21.06 9.83 13.51
C ARG A 45 -21.07 9.53 15.00
N GLY A 46 -20.27 10.27 15.77
CA GLY A 46 -20.20 10.14 17.21
C GLY A 46 -20.17 11.48 17.95
N GLU A 47 -20.57 11.45 19.24
CA GLU A 47 -20.52 12.62 20.12
C GLU A 47 -19.08 13.09 20.39
N SER A 48 -18.10 12.20 20.24
CA SER A 48 -16.67 12.45 20.43
C SER A 48 -15.83 11.64 19.45
N ASP A 49 -14.55 12.02 19.28
CA ASP A 49 -13.60 11.27 18.44
C ASP A 49 -13.40 9.84 18.94
N ALA A 50 -13.41 9.64 20.26
CA ALA A 50 -13.34 8.31 20.86
C ALA A 50 -14.58 7.45 20.49
N ALA A 51 -15.79 8.02 20.48
CA ALA A 51 -16.99 7.33 20.06
C ALA A 51 -16.91 6.94 18.57
N VAL A 52 -16.40 7.83 17.72
CA VAL A 52 -16.21 7.57 16.29
C VAL A 52 -15.21 6.44 16.08
N VAL A 53 -14.06 6.45 16.77
CA VAL A 53 -13.02 5.40 16.64
C VAL A 53 -13.51 4.07 17.20
N PHE A 54 -14.34 4.07 18.24
CA PHE A 54 -15.03 2.85 18.71
C PHE A 54 -15.94 2.29 17.62
N GLY A 55 -16.75 3.15 16.97
CA GLY A 55 -17.60 2.78 15.83
C GLY A 55 -16.80 2.29 14.63
N SER A 56 -15.62 2.88 14.39
CA SER A 56 -14.69 2.43 13.34
C SER A 56 -14.23 0.99 13.57
N ALA A 57 -13.81 0.65 14.78
CA ALA A 57 -13.41 -0.73 15.12
C ALA A 57 -14.57 -1.72 14.95
N TRP A 58 -15.79 -1.33 15.38
CA TRP A 58 -16.98 -2.15 15.18
C TRP A 58 -17.28 -2.37 13.69
N ALA A 59 -17.35 -1.31 12.88
CA ALA A 59 -17.65 -1.41 11.46
C ALA A 59 -16.63 -2.24 10.68
N GLN A 60 -15.34 -2.10 11.02
CA GLN A 60 -14.29 -2.92 10.45
C GLN A 60 -14.40 -4.39 10.87
N SER A 61 -14.81 -4.66 12.12
CA SER A 61 -15.03 -6.04 12.58
C SER A 61 -16.21 -6.70 11.87
N GLU A 62 -17.27 -5.95 11.52
CA GLU A 62 -18.37 -6.47 10.68
C GLU A 62 -17.88 -6.82 9.26
N ASP A 63 -17.04 -5.97 8.65
CA ASP A 63 -16.66 -6.09 7.25
C ASP A 63 -15.40 -6.94 7.03
N HIS A 64 -14.44 -6.91 7.97
CA HIS A 64 -13.05 -7.34 7.75
C HIS A 64 -12.45 -8.12 8.93
N PHE A 65 -13.24 -8.74 9.79
CA PHE A 65 -12.76 -9.34 11.05
C PHE A 65 -11.48 -10.17 10.88
N TRP A 66 -11.49 -11.09 9.90
CA TRP A 66 -10.38 -12.03 9.71
C TRP A 66 -9.10 -11.36 9.19
N GLN A 67 -9.22 -10.31 8.36
CA GLN A 67 -8.09 -9.56 7.83
C GLN A 67 -7.48 -8.67 8.91
N LEU A 68 -8.35 -8.02 9.69
CA LEU A 68 -7.94 -7.22 10.85
C LEU A 68 -7.19 -8.11 11.85
N GLU A 69 -7.78 -9.24 12.26
CA GLU A 69 -7.15 -10.16 13.20
C GLU A 69 -5.82 -10.70 12.66
N ASP A 70 -5.75 -11.10 11.38
CA ASP A 70 -4.54 -11.61 10.74
C ASP A 70 -3.39 -10.59 10.80
N THR A 71 -3.67 -9.31 10.52
CA THR A 71 -2.66 -8.26 10.59
C THR A 71 -2.18 -8.03 12.03
N TYR A 72 -3.09 -8.07 13.02
CA TYR A 72 -2.70 -7.96 14.42
C TYR A 72 -1.92 -9.19 14.92
N ILE A 73 -2.26 -10.40 14.48
CA ILE A 73 -1.48 -11.60 14.77
C ILE A 73 -0.03 -11.44 14.30
N LYS A 74 0.17 -10.95 13.07
CA LYS A 74 1.49 -10.65 12.50
C LYS A 74 2.20 -9.55 13.30
N ALA A 75 1.53 -8.45 13.58
CA ALA A 75 2.09 -7.32 14.34
C ALA A 75 2.51 -7.69 15.77
N LEU A 76 1.92 -8.74 16.33
CA LEU A 76 2.25 -9.27 17.65
C LEU A 76 3.28 -10.41 17.62
N GLY A 77 3.83 -10.76 16.43
CA GLY A 77 4.83 -11.80 16.28
C GLY A 77 4.30 -13.21 16.63
N ARG A 78 3.05 -13.49 16.27
CA ARG A 78 2.34 -14.75 16.57
C ARG A 78 1.85 -15.48 15.32
N TYR A 79 2.40 -15.13 14.16
CA TYR A 79 1.92 -15.69 12.90
C TYR A 79 2.30 -17.17 12.71
N ALA A 80 3.49 -17.57 13.23
CA ALA A 80 3.92 -18.96 13.23
C ALA A 80 3.00 -19.89 14.06
N GLU A 81 2.34 -19.37 15.11
CA GLU A 81 1.33 -20.11 15.87
C GLU A 81 0.13 -20.53 14.99
N MET A 82 -0.14 -19.73 13.93
CA MET A 82 -1.27 -19.94 13.05
C MET A 82 -0.93 -20.73 11.77
N VAL A 83 0.22 -20.42 11.13
CA VAL A 83 0.55 -20.97 9.81
C VAL A 83 1.74 -21.94 9.82
N GLY A 84 2.43 -22.12 10.95
CA GLY A 84 3.59 -22.98 11.09
C GLY A 84 4.87 -22.30 10.58
N ASP A 85 5.77 -23.09 9.99
CA ASP A 85 7.10 -22.66 9.59
C ASP A 85 7.13 -21.42 8.69
N SER A 86 6.15 -21.28 7.81
CA SER A 86 6.05 -20.11 6.91
C SER A 86 5.85 -18.75 7.63
N GLY A 87 5.39 -18.76 8.89
CA GLY A 87 5.23 -17.56 9.71
C GLY A 87 6.48 -17.15 10.50
N VAL A 88 7.45 -18.04 10.63
CA VAL A 88 8.61 -17.85 11.54
C VAL A 88 9.43 -16.60 11.16
N SER A 89 9.68 -16.36 9.87
CA SER A 89 10.46 -15.20 9.44
C SER A 89 9.79 -13.88 9.81
N SER A 90 8.46 -13.77 9.64
CA SER A 90 7.69 -12.59 10.04
C SER A 90 7.76 -12.34 11.55
N ASP A 91 7.62 -13.40 12.35
CA ASP A 91 7.65 -13.30 13.82
C ASP A 91 9.07 -12.95 14.33
N LEU A 92 10.11 -13.44 13.65
CA LEU A 92 11.50 -13.07 13.93
C LEU A 92 11.77 -11.59 13.67
N ASP A 93 11.26 -11.03 12.57
CA ASP A 93 11.39 -9.60 12.29
C ASP A 93 10.72 -8.75 13.39
N VAL A 94 9.50 -9.12 13.80
CA VAL A 94 8.78 -8.45 14.88
C VAL A 94 9.56 -8.50 16.20
N ALA A 95 10.15 -9.66 16.52
CA ALA A 95 10.93 -9.84 17.74
C ALA A 95 12.29 -9.13 17.67
N LEU A 96 12.97 -9.17 16.52
CA LEU A 96 14.27 -8.54 16.31
C LEU A 96 14.19 -7.01 16.42
N PHE A 97 13.12 -6.42 15.88
CA PHE A 97 12.83 -4.99 15.98
C PHE A 97 12.05 -4.63 17.26
N ASP A 98 11.89 -5.56 18.20
CA ASP A 98 11.20 -5.35 19.49
C ASP A 98 9.86 -4.60 19.35
N ILE A 99 9.07 -4.95 18.31
CA ILE A 99 7.81 -4.25 18.01
C ILE A 99 6.85 -4.35 19.20
N VAL A 100 6.69 -5.53 19.77
CA VAL A 100 5.78 -5.78 20.90
C VAL A 100 6.26 -5.08 22.17
N GLY A 101 7.50 -5.35 22.60
CA GLY A 101 8.04 -4.80 23.85
C GLY A 101 8.13 -3.28 23.82
N SER A 102 8.62 -2.71 22.71
CA SER A 102 8.68 -1.25 22.54
C SER A 102 7.27 -0.63 22.53
N SER A 103 6.28 -1.25 21.85
CA SER A 103 4.91 -0.72 21.82
C SER A 103 4.26 -0.70 23.20
N GLN A 104 4.51 -1.72 24.02
CA GLN A 104 4.04 -1.75 25.42
C GLN A 104 4.65 -0.62 26.26
N ARG A 105 5.97 -0.44 26.15
CA ARG A 105 6.68 0.60 26.93
C ARG A 105 6.29 2.02 26.50
N ASP A 106 6.24 2.25 25.19
CA ASP A 106 6.13 3.60 24.64
C ASP A 106 4.68 4.09 24.59
N PHE A 107 3.69 3.20 24.66
CA PHE A 107 2.26 3.56 24.58
C PHE A 107 1.86 4.65 25.59
N THR A 108 2.35 4.57 26.82
CA THR A 108 2.05 5.55 27.87
C THR A 108 2.74 6.92 27.67
N SER A 109 3.73 6.99 26.79
CA SER A 109 4.43 8.22 26.40
C SER A 109 3.75 8.97 25.27
N LEU A 110 2.79 8.35 24.57
CA LEU A 110 2.01 9.00 23.52
C LEU A 110 1.12 10.11 24.10
N PRO A 111 0.74 11.12 23.30
CA PRO A 111 -0.26 12.10 23.70
C PRO A 111 -1.53 11.42 24.23
N LEU A 112 -2.11 11.98 25.30
CA LEU A 112 -3.30 11.37 25.96
C LEU A 112 -4.46 11.16 24.97
N GLU A 113 -4.62 12.06 24.01
CA GLU A 113 -5.61 11.93 22.94
C GLU A 113 -5.42 10.66 22.14
N ILE A 114 -4.19 10.40 21.67
CA ILE A 114 -3.86 9.18 20.89
C ILE A 114 -4.07 7.91 21.73
N GLN A 115 -3.66 7.94 23.01
CA GLN A 115 -3.95 6.83 23.92
C GLN A 115 -5.46 6.58 24.06
N THR A 116 -6.26 7.67 24.11
CA THR A 116 -7.73 7.58 24.21
C THR A 116 -8.35 6.98 22.96
N LEU A 117 -7.91 7.37 21.76
CA LEU A 117 -8.38 6.82 20.51
C LEU A 117 -7.98 5.34 20.36
N ALA A 118 -6.75 4.97 20.72
CA ALA A 118 -6.31 3.58 20.69
C ALA A 118 -7.09 2.70 21.68
N ARG A 119 -7.44 3.22 22.88
CA ARG A 119 -8.35 2.52 23.82
C ARG A 119 -9.73 2.33 23.22
N ALA A 120 -10.29 3.37 22.62
CA ALA A 120 -11.60 3.31 22.00
C ALA A 120 -11.65 2.27 20.85
N PHE A 121 -10.59 2.18 20.06
CA PHE A 121 -10.47 1.15 19.02
C PHE A 121 -10.45 -0.27 19.59
N ALA A 122 -9.61 -0.50 20.61
CA ALA A 122 -9.54 -1.79 21.29
C ALA A 122 -10.88 -2.15 21.94
N ASP A 123 -11.54 -1.18 22.57
CA ASP A 123 -12.86 -1.39 23.20
C ASP A 123 -13.93 -1.72 22.14
N GLY A 124 -13.91 -1.09 20.96
CA GLY A 124 -14.83 -1.38 19.86
C GLY A 124 -14.67 -2.82 19.32
N TYR A 125 -13.43 -3.27 19.13
CA TYR A 125 -13.12 -4.65 18.74
C TYR A 125 -13.60 -5.66 19.81
N ASN A 126 -13.26 -5.41 21.08
CA ASN A 126 -13.65 -6.29 22.18
C ASN A 126 -15.17 -6.34 22.35
N PHE A 127 -15.85 -5.21 22.21
CA PHE A 127 -17.31 -5.13 22.26
C PHE A 127 -17.97 -5.89 21.10
N PHE A 128 -17.36 -5.84 19.89
CA PHE A 128 -17.83 -6.64 18.76
C PHE A 128 -17.80 -8.14 19.10
N LEU A 129 -16.72 -8.66 19.67
CA LEU A 129 -16.61 -10.05 20.07
C LEU A 129 -17.62 -10.43 21.18
N GLU A 130 -17.84 -9.54 22.14
CA GLU A 130 -18.83 -9.76 23.20
C GLU A 130 -20.25 -9.90 22.63
N ARG A 131 -20.57 -9.11 21.59
CA ARG A 131 -21.90 -9.09 20.98
C ARG A 131 -22.11 -10.14 19.88
N ASN A 132 -21.05 -10.72 19.38
CA ASN A 132 -21.05 -11.73 18.33
C ASN A 132 -20.35 -13.02 18.79
N PRO A 133 -20.95 -13.79 19.73
CA PRO A 133 -20.33 -14.98 20.33
C PRO A 133 -20.06 -16.11 19.33
N ASP A 134 -20.69 -16.08 18.16
CA ASP A 134 -20.46 -17.04 17.08
C ASP A 134 -19.14 -16.74 16.32
N VAL A 135 -18.59 -15.55 16.46
CA VAL A 135 -17.27 -15.18 15.92
C VAL A 135 -16.20 -15.65 16.88
N THR A 136 -15.50 -16.70 16.51
CA THR A 136 -14.40 -17.26 17.33
C THR A 136 -13.06 -16.78 16.80
N PRO A 137 -12.39 -15.82 17.48
CA PRO A 137 -11.08 -15.35 17.07
C PRO A 137 -10.05 -16.49 17.07
N ARG A 138 -9.07 -16.42 16.15
CA ARG A 138 -8.00 -17.42 16.06
C ARG A 138 -7.00 -17.29 17.21
N LEU A 139 -6.53 -16.06 17.47
CA LEU A 139 -5.54 -15.78 18.54
C LEU A 139 -5.82 -14.47 19.30
N ILE A 140 -6.52 -13.50 18.71
CA ILE A 140 -6.74 -12.19 19.35
C ILE A 140 -8.10 -12.18 20.07
N ILE A 141 -8.19 -12.94 21.11
CA ILE A 141 -9.41 -13.06 21.95
C ILE A 141 -9.72 -11.76 22.70
N ARG A 142 -8.75 -10.88 22.84
CA ARG A 142 -8.85 -9.55 23.44
C ARG A 142 -7.81 -8.64 22.84
N MET A 143 -8.22 -7.44 22.43
CA MET A 143 -7.32 -6.40 21.97
C MET A 143 -6.96 -5.48 23.12
N GLU A 144 -5.66 -5.19 23.29
CA GLU A 144 -5.15 -4.20 24.22
C GLU A 144 -4.82 -2.89 23.47
N PRO A 145 -4.94 -1.72 24.08
CA PRO A 145 -4.74 -0.43 23.38
C PRO A 145 -3.37 -0.26 22.71
N TRP A 146 -2.30 -0.81 23.32
CA TRP A 146 -0.95 -0.76 22.75
C TRP A 146 -0.78 -1.62 21.48
N HIS A 147 -1.70 -2.57 21.21
CA HIS A 147 -1.69 -3.33 19.96
C HIS A 147 -1.79 -2.40 18.73
N VAL A 148 -2.52 -1.27 18.86
CA VAL A 148 -2.64 -0.29 17.79
C VAL A 148 -1.27 0.32 17.42
N LEU A 149 -0.42 0.58 18.42
CA LEU A 149 0.95 1.04 18.15
C LEU A 149 1.83 -0.06 17.55
N ALA A 150 1.65 -1.33 17.98
CA ALA A 150 2.35 -2.46 17.39
C ALA A 150 1.94 -2.66 15.92
N PHE A 151 0.65 -2.55 15.59
CA PHE A 151 0.14 -2.56 14.22
C PHE A 151 0.80 -1.48 13.36
N GLU A 152 0.87 -0.25 13.84
CA GLU A 152 1.47 0.87 13.12
C GLU A 152 2.95 0.61 12.80
N ARG A 153 3.73 0.15 13.79
CA ARG A 153 5.16 -0.19 13.65
C ARG A 153 5.38 -1.37 12.69
N TYR A 154 4.53 -2.39 12.77
CA TYR A 154 4.59 -3.52 11.86
C TYR A 154 4.31 -3.12 10.41
N MET A 155 3.28 -2.29 10.17
CA MET A 155 2.89 -1.90 8.82
C MET A 155 3.95 -1.07 8.08
N ILE A 156 4.77 -0.31 8.79
CA ILE A 156 5.85 0.47 8.16
C ILE A 156 7.17 -0.30 8.02
N LEU A 157 7.40 -1.31 8.87
CA LEU A 157 8.67 -2.03 8.93
C LEU A 157 9.16 -2.57 7.58
N PRO A 158 8.34 -3.21 6.74
CA PRO A 158 8.80 -3.68 5.43
C PRO A 158 9.35 -2.57 4.53
N ARG A 159 8.83 -1.35 4.64
CA ARG A 159 9.33 -0.19 3.89
C ARG A 159 10.69 0.28 4.40
N LEU A 160 10.87 0.31 5.72
CA LEU A 160 12.14 0.67 6.33
C LEU A 160 13.24 -0.34 6.00
N LEU A 161 12.90 -1.62 5.99
CA LEU A 161 13.84 -2.69 5.60
C LEU A 161 14.17 -2.65 4.10
N GLY A 162 13.19 -2.37 3.25
CA GLY A 162 13.38 -2.20 1.81
C GLY A 162 14.33 -1.05 1.49
N ALA A 163 14.16 0.09 2.16
CA ALA A 163 15.02 1.26 1.99
C ALA A 163 16.47 1.04 2.44
N ALA A 164 16.74 0.05 3.31
CA ALA A 164 18.10 -0.31 3.72
C ALA A 164 18.82 -1.22 2.72
N HIS A 165 18.20 -1.63 1.62
CA HIS A 165 18.70 -2.69 0.73
C HIS A 165 19.18 -3.94 1.47
N ALA A 166 18.63 -4.15 2.66
CA ALA A 166 19.06 -5.22 3.54
C ALA A 166 18.64 -6.58 2.98
N PRO A 167 19.56 -7.55 2.87
CA PRO A 167 19.21 -8.92 2.55
C PRO A 167 18.52 -9.55 3.78
N SER A 168 17.27 -9.17 4.02
CA SER A 168 16.58 -9.51 5.27
C SER A 168 15.90 -10.87 5.22
N ARG A 169 15.59 -11.40 4.03
CA ARG A 169 14.81 -12.65 3.94
C ARG A 169 14.94 -13.25 2.55
N GLU A 170 14.93 -14.58 2.45
CA GLU A 170 14.72 -15.25 1.17
C GLU A 170 13.27 -15.02 0.72
N VAL A 171 13.09 -14.12 -0.24
CA VAL A 171 11.79 -13.76 -0.81
C VAL A 171 11.47 -14.73 -1.94
N THR A 172 10.31 -15.35 -1.93
CA THR A 172 9.88 -16.22 -3.02
C THR A 172 9.66 -15.40 -4.30
N ARG A 173 9.72 -16.06 -5.48
CA ARG A 173 9.45 -15.40 -6.78
C ARG A 173 8.10 -14.68 -6.78
N LEU A 174 7.07 -15.29 -6.23
CA LEU A 174 5.71 -14.71 -6.18
C LEU A 174 5.64 -13.49 -5.26
N GLU A 175 6.30 -13.54 -4.10
CA GLU A 175 6.40 -12.37 -3.22
C GLU A 175 7.19 -11.23 -3.88
N ALA A 176 8.27 -11.53 -4.59
CA ALA A 176 9.04 -10.54 -5.34
C ALA A 176 8.20 -9.89 -6.46
N GLU A 177 7.41 -10.68 -7.20
CA GLU A 177 6.49 -10.18 -8.22
C GLU A 177 5.38 -9.31 -7.60
N GLU A 178 4.84 -9.69 -6.45
CA GLU A 178 3.83 -8.93 -5.70
C GLU A 178 4.42 -7.60 -5.22
N LEU A 179 5.59 -7.60 -4.60
CA LEU A 179 6.31 -6.39 -4.17
C LEU A 179 6.64 -5.47 -5.35
N ALA A 180 7.11 -6.02 -6.47
CA ALA A 180 7.38 -5.26 -7.68
C ALA A 180 6.12 -4.67 -8.33
N SER A 181 4.94 -5.21 -8.05
CA SER A 181 3.66 -4.70 -8.55
C SER A 181 3.12 -3.54 -7.71
N LEU A 182 3.64 -3.33 -6.49
CA LEU A 182 3.23 -2.23 -5.63
C LEU A 182 3.61 -0.90 -6.26
N GLY A 183 2.71 0.05 -6.14
CA GLY A 183 2.93 1.36 -6.69
C GLY A 183 1.71 2.24 -6.44
N SER A 184 1.65 3.36 -7.13
CA SER A 184 0.50 4.26 -7.02
C SER A 184 0.55 5.32 -8.12
N ASN A 185 -0.56 5.99 -8.36
CA ASN A 185 -0.60 7.24 -9.13
C ASN A 185 -1.29 8.31 -8.30
N GLN A 186 -0.81 9.53 -8.37
CA GLN A 186 -1.45 10.71 -7.82
C GLN A 186 -1.26 11.89 -8.76
N TRP A 187 -2.31 12.69 -8.96
CA TRP A 187 -2.29 13.90 -9.76
C TRP A 187 -3.00 15.02 -9.02
N ALA A 188 -2.55 16.25 -9.23
CA ALA A 188 -3.26 17.45 -8.83
C ALA A 188 -3.27 18.45 -9.99
N ILE A 189 -4.40 19.16 -10.16
CA ILE A 189 -4.52 20.28 -11.09
C ILE A 189 -5.05 21.50 -10.34
N GLY A 190 -4.47 22.65 -10.64
CA GLY A 190 -4.83 23.93 -10.05
C GLY A 190 -5.98 24.64 -10.77
N PRO A 191 -6.47 25.76 -10.21
CA PRO A 191 -7.63 26.52 -10.70
C PRO A 191 -7.60 26.89 -12.17
N ASP A 192 -6.44 27.25 -12.70
CA ASP A 192 -6.28 27.69 -14.11
C ASP A 192 -6.54 26.56 -15.12
N ARG A 193 -6.57 25.31 -14.69
CA ARG A 193 -6.81 24.11 -15.50
C ARG A 193 -8.25 23.63 -15.45
N THR A 194 -9.06 24.12 -14.52
CA THR A 194 -10.40 23.63 -14.25
C THR A 194 -11.47 24.64 -14.69
N ARG A 195 -12.65 24.13 -15.07
CA ARG A 195 -13.78 24.98 -15.50
C ARG A 195 -14.29 25.89 -14.38
N ASN A 196 -14.26 25.40 -13.16
CA ASN A 196 -14.85 26.09 -12.00
C ASN A 196 -13.81 26.96 -11.26
N GLY A 197 -12.56 27.01 -11.70
CA GLY A 197 -11.49 27.71 -10.97
C GLY A 197 -11.18 27.08 -9.61
N THR A 198 -11.26 25.77 -9.52
CA THR A 198 -11.05 24.96 -8.30
C THR A 198 -9.83 24.06 -8.44
N ALA A 199 -9.20 23.65 -7.33
CA ALA A 199 -8.22 22.59 -7.37
C ALA A 199 -8.87 21.22 -7.37
N MET A 200 -8.25 20.25 -8.08
CA MET A 200 -8.68 18.85 -8.11
C MET A 200 -7.53 17.92 -7.77
N LEU A 201 -7.87 16.83 -7.06
CA LEU A 201 -6.93 15.77 -6.67
C LEU A 201 -7.42 14.41 -7.17
N PHE A 202 -6.47 13.60 -7.65
CA PHE A 202 -6.64 12.19 -8.00
C PHE A 202 -5.73 11.32 -7.16
N ILE A 203 -6.28 10.28 -6.55
CA ILE A 203 -5.55 9.27 -5.78
C ILE A 203 -5.83 7.87 -6.31
N ASN A 204 -4.79 7.06 -6.44
CA ASN A 204 -4.87 5.71 -6.98
C ASN A 204 -3.71 4.85 -6.46
N PRO A 205 -3.76 4.39 -5.20
CA PRO A 205 -2.80 3.42 -4.71
C PRO A 205 -2.95 2.09 -5.43
N HIS A 206 -1.80 1.50 -5.81
CA HIS A 206 -1.72 0.13 -6.32
C HIS A 206 -1.27 -0.77 -5.17
N GLN A 207 -2.23 -1.42 -4.55
CA GLN A 207 -2.01 -2.29 -3.41
C GLN A 207 -2.48 -3.71 -3.72
N PRO A 208 -2.03 -4.71 -2.96
CA PRO A 208 -2.59 -6.05 -3.01
C PRO A 208 -4.10 -6.00 -2.75
N TRP A 209 -4.85 -6.84 -3.43
CA TRP A 209 -6.30 -6.96 -3.23
C TRP A 209 -6.67 -8.01 -2.19
N TYR A 210 -5.65 -8.63 -1.59
CA TYR A 210 -5.72 -9.66 -0.56
C TYR A 210 -4.67 -9.38 0.53
N GLY A 211 -4.89 -9.90 1.72
CA GLY A 211 -3.96 -9.79 2.84
C GLY A 211 -3.97 -8.41 3.54
N SER A 212 -2.94 -8.13 4.31
CA SER A 212 -2.84 -6.93 5.17
C SER A 212 -2.63 -5.61 4.41
N GLY A 213 -2.24 -5.69 3.14
CA GLY A 213 -1.99 -4.49 2.30
C GLY A 213 -3.22 -3.95 1.59
N MET A 214 -4.39 -4.58 1.71
CA MET A 214 -5.62 -4.12 1.06
C MET A 214 -6.18 -2.86 1.73
N PHE A 215 -6.97 -2.08 0.99
CA PHE A 215 -7.68 -0.91 1.51
C PHE A 215 -9.15 -1.16 1.81
N THR A 216 -9.68 -0.38 2.75
CA THR A 216 -11.11 -0.17 3.00
C THR A 216 -11.40 1.33 3.00
N GLU A 217 -12.65 1.71 2.75
CA GLU A 217 -13.13 3.09 2.74
C GLU A 217 -13.98 3.38 3.97
N MET A 218 -13.87 4.59 4.53
CA MET A 218 -14.63 4.99 5.70
C MET A 218 -14.75 6.52 5.76
N HIS A 219 -15.88 6.99 6.30
CA HIS A 219 -16.11 8.38 6.67
C HIS A 219 -16.33 8.49 8.19
N VAL A 220 -15.56 9.34 8.85
CA VAL A 220 -15.63 9.60 10.30
C VAL A 220 -16.04 11.05 10.56
N LYS A 221 -17.03 11.23 11.46
CA LYS A 221 -17.55 12.54 11.83
C LYS A 221 -17.83 12.60 13.32
N SER A 222 -17.21 13.52 14.04
CA SER A 222 -17.49 13.74 15.45
C SER A 222 -18.10 15.13 15.70
N ASP A 223 -18.90 15.23 16.75
CA ASP A 223 -19.44 16.52 17.21
C ASP A 223 -18.33 17.41 17.82
N SER A 224 -17.13 16.88 18.03
CA SER A 224 -15.92 17.63 18.39
C SER A 224 -15.30 18.41 17.22
N GLY A 225 -15.84 18.26 16.00
CA GLY A 225 -15.42 18.97 14.79
C GLY A 225 -14.52 18.18 13.84
N TRP A 226 -14.16 16.94 14.15
CA TRP A 226 -13.44 16.07 13.21
C TRP A 226 -14.41 15.49 12.17
N ASP A 227 -14.09 15.70 10.88
CA ASP A 227 -14.92 15.27 9.74
C ASP A 227 -13.97 14.90 8.59
N PHE A 228 -13.78 13.60 8.31
CA PHE A 228 -12.77 13.11 7.35
C PHE A 228 -13.22 11.81 6.68
N SER A 229 -13.07 11.74 5.36
CA SER A 229 -13.40 10.54 4.57
C SER A 229 -12.21 10.09 3.74
N GLY A 230 -12.02 8.79 3.60
CA GLY A 230 -10.94 8.27 2.77
C GLY A 230 -10.63 6.79 2.98
N ALA A 231 -9.40 6.42 2.63
CA ALA A 231 -8.92 5.05 2.66
C ALA A 231 -8.04 4.77 3.88
N MET A 232 -8.06 3.50 4.29
CA MET A 232 -7.22 2.98 5.36
C MET A 232 -6.97 1.48 5.17
N TYR A 233 -5.94 0.96 5.84
CA TYR A 233 -5.77 -0.47 6.00
C TYR A 233 -6.72 -1.01 7.09
N PRO A 234 -7.35 -2.18 6.89
CA PRO A 234 -8.10 -2.83 7.97
C PRO A 234 -7.21 -3.03 9.20
N GLY A 235 -7.68 -2.51 10.33
CA GLY A 235 -6.93 -2.47 11.59
C GLY A 235 -6.39 -1.08 11.95
N ALA A 236 -6.33 -0.13 11.03
CA ALA A 236 -6.06 1.27 11.37
C ALA A 236 -7.28 1.91 12.08
N PRO A 237 -7.09 2.78 13.08
CA PRO A 237 -8.21 3.36 13.83
C PRO A 237 -9.11 4.30 13.00
N PHE A 238 -8.55 4.95 11.98
CA PHE A 238 -9.23 5.94 11.13
C PHE A 238 -8.52 6.07 9.78
N PRO A 239 -9.18 6.67 8.75
CA PRO A 239 -8.57 6.91 7.44
C PRO A 239 -7.31 7.74 7.52
N THR A 240 -6.29 7.38 6.72
CA THR A 240 -4.96 8.02 6.73
C THR A 240 -4.65 8.80 5.47
N ALA A 241 -5.44 8.64 4.40
CA ALA A 241 -5.39 9.41 3.16
C ALA A 241 -6.82 9.63 2.66
N GLY A 242 -7.12 10.79 2.14
CA GLY A 242 -8.47 11.14 1.73
C GLY A 242 -8.70 12.64 1.75
N PHE A 243 -9.86 13.07 2.26
CA PHE A 243 -10.30 14.44 2.19
C PHE A 243 -11.22 14.83 3.34
N ASN A 244 -11.27 16.13 3.62
CA ASN A 244 -12.31 16.79 4.37
C ASN A 244 -12.96 17.89 3.50
N ASN A 245 -13.75 18.76 4.08
CA ASN A 245 -14.45 19.81 3.35
C ASN A 245 -13.51 20.88 2.74
N HIS A 246 -12.28 20.95 3.20
CA HIS A 246 -11.34 22.03 2.86
C HIS A 246 -10.16 21.55 2.01
N LEU A 247 -9.70 20.33 2.21
CA LEU A 247 -8.45 19.82 1.64
C LEU A 247 -8.44 18.29 1.54
N GLY A 248 -7.47 17.78 0.79
CA GLY A 248 -7.21 16.35 0.73
C GLY A 248 -5.78 16.04 0.31
N TRP A 249 -5.36 14.80 0.55
CA TRP A 249 -4.04 14.34 0.14
C TRP A 249 -4.01 12.86 -0.22
N ALA A 250 -2.99 12.52 -0.99
CA ALA A 250 -2.70 11.16 -1.46
C ALA A 250 -1.25 10.80 -1.18
N TYR A 251 -0.97 9.49 -1.15
CA TYR A 251 0.38 8.96 -1.03
C TYR A 251 0.77 8.07 -2.22
N THR A 252 2.04 8.16 -2.65
CA THR A 252 2.67 7.15 -3.51
C THR A 252 3.98 6.69 -2.87
N VAL A 253 4.37 5.45 -3.13
CA VAL A 253 5.68 4.95 -2.68
C VAL A 253 6.79 5.76 -3.34
N ASN A 254 7.80 6.14 -2.57
CA ASN A 254 9.05 6.74 -3.05
C ASN A 254 10.27 5.88 -2.66
N GLU A 255 11.41 6.25 -3.20
CA GLU A 255 12.71 5.64 -2.95
C GLU A 255 13.60 6.62 -2.14
N ALA A 256 13.03 7.17 -1.05
CA ALA A 256 13.80 7.98 -0.11
C ALA A 256 14.77 7.07 0.65
N ASP A 257 16.05 7.39 0.60
CA ASP A 257 17.09 6.67 1.34
C ASP A 257 17.04 7.05 2.82
N ILE A 258 16.24 6.30 3.58
CA ILE A 258 15.92 6.59 4.99
C ILE A 258 16.54 5.60 5.98
N SER A 259 17.12 4.49 5.51
CA SER A 259 17.64 3.43 6.38
C SER A 259 19.00 2.95 5.88
N ASP A 260 19.90 2.62 6.79
CA ASP A 260 21.27 2.21 6.45
C ASP A 260 21.67 0.87 7.06
N VAL A 261 22.62 0.22 6.41
CA VAL A 261 23.26 -1.00 6.92
C VAL A 261 24.66 -0.68 7.42
N TYR A 262 24.95 -1.09 8.64
CA TYR A 262 26.26 -0.96 9.27
C TYR A 262 26.94 -2.32 9.38
N ARG A 263 28.19 -2.43 8.90
CA ARG A 263 29.03 -3.61 9.10
C ARG A 263 29.76 -3.50 10.43
N LEU A 264 29.49 -4.40 11.35
CA LEU A 264 30.08 -4.48 12.67
C LEU A 264 31.20 -5.52 12.68
N THR A 265 32.31 -5.24 13.40
CA THR A 265 33.43 -6.17 13.58
C THR A 265 33.50 -6.66 15.01
N PHE A 266 33.25 -7.94 15.24
CA PHE A 266 33.30 -8.64 16.53
C PHE A 266 34.59 -9.50 16.58
N ASP A 267 35.70 -8.89 16.91
CA ASP A 267 37.01 -9.55 16.98
C ASP A 267 37.75 -9.32 18.32
N HIS A 268 36.96 -8.99 19.38
CA HIS A 268 37.53 -8.82 20.71
C HIS A 268 38.10 -10.17 21.22
N PRO A 269 39.38 -10.19 21.72
CA PRO A 269 40.11 -11.45 21.98
C PRO A 269 39.52 -12.34 23.10
N SER A 270 38.65 -11.79 23.95
CA SER A 270 38.13 -12.53 25.13
C SER A 270 36.62 -12.37 25.34
N ASP A 271 35.93 -11.57 24.52
CA ASP A 271 34.49 -11.33 24.69
C ASP A 271 33.77 -11.25 23.34
N PRO A 272 32.96 -12.26 22.95
CA PRO A 272 32.32 -12.32 21.65
C PRO A 272 31.15 -11.35 21.47
N ASP A 273 30.72 -10.65 22.54
CA ASP A 273 29.65 -9.68 22.49
C ASP A 273 30.15 -8.24 22.31
N LEU A 274 31.46 -8.04 22.26
CA LEU A 274 32.06 -6.73 22.03
C LEU A 274 32.41 -6.54 20.54
N TYR A 275 31.97 -5.42 19.97
CA TYR A 275 32.31 -4.99 18.62
C TYR A 275 33.09 -3.68 18.61
N ARG A 276 33.92 -3.47 17.59
CA ARG A 276 34.78 -2.28 17.44
C ARG A 276 33.95 -1.01 17.27
N TYR A 277 34.40 0.10 17.91
CA TYR A 277 33.86 1.44 17.73
C TYR A 277 34.91 2.49 18.06
N GLY A 278 35.41 3.20 17.04
CA GLY A 278 36.58 4.08 17.17
C GLY A 278 37.80 3.30 17.68
N ASP A 279 38.45 3.83 18.70
CA ASP A 279 39.57 3.19 19.38
C ASP A 279 39.15 2.24 20.50
N ASP A 280 37.83 2.09 20.74
CA ASP A 280 37.25 1.33 21.84
C ASP A 280 36.32 0.19 21.35
N TRP A 281 35.61 -0.41 22.31
CA TRP A 281 34.65 -1.47 22.10
C TRP A 281 33.29 -1.10 22.66
N ARG A 282 32.23 -1.49 21.96
CA ARG A 282 30.87 -1.41 22.47
C ARG A 282 30.28 -2.83 22.62
N ARG A 283 29.38 -3.01 23.58
CA ARG A 283 28.70 -4.27 23.81
C ARG A 283 27.40 -4.31 23.05
N ALA A 284 27.17 -5.40 22.30
CA ALA A 284 25.87 -5.74 21.75
C ALA A 284 24.94 -6.19 22.87
N GLU A 285 23.69 -5.78 22.81
CA GLU A 285 22.63 -6.37 23.61
C GLU A 285 22.24 -7.73 23.00
N SER A 286 22.05 -8.73 23.84
CA SER A 286 21.64 -10.07 23.44
C SER A 286 20.47 -10.55 24.30
N TRP A 287 19.47 -11.17 23.67
CA TRP A 287 18.34 -11.78 24.37
C TRP A 287 17.89 -13.04 23.66
N GLU A 288 17.27 -13.94 24.40
CA GLU A 288 16.65 -15.16 23.86
C GLU A 288 15.15 -14.96 23.73
N ILE A 289 14.56 -15.48 22.65
CA ILE A 289 13.13 -15.55 22.45
C ILE A 289 12.68 -16.98 22.20
N GLU A 290 11.43 -17.27 22.53
CA GLU A 290 10.75 -18.53 22.20
C GLU A 290 9.58 -18.24 21.26
N LEU A 291 9.56 -18.87 20.08
CA LEU A 291 8.47 -18.80 19.12
C LEU A 291 7.67 -20.09 19.13
N ALA A 292 6.39 -20.00 19.44
CA ALA A 292 5.47 -21.11 19.26
C ALA A 292 5.21 -21.31 17.75
N VAL A 293 5.34 -22.54 17.26
CA VAL A 293 5.15 -22.89 15.86
C VAL A 293 4.07 -23.96 15.73
N LYS A 294 3.05 -23.71 14.92
CA LYS A 294 1.95 -24.66 14.73
C LYS A 294 2.47 -26.02 14.28
N GLY A 295 2.04 -27.06 14.98
CA GLY A 295 2.44 -28.43 14.70
C GLY A 295 3.69 -28.90 15.47
N GLU A 296 4.36 -28.02 16.21
CA GLU A 296 5.49 -28.35 17.07
C GLU A 296 5.08 -28.43 18.53
N ALA A 297 5.64 -29.42 19.26
CA ALA A 297 5.31 -29.66 20.68
C ALA A 297 6.08 -28.70 21.62
N GLN A 298 7.17 -28.09 21.15
CA GLN A 298 8.01 -27.18 21.92
C GLN A 298 8.27 -25.93 21.11
N PRO A 299 8.32 -24.74 21.72
CA PRO A 299 8.69 -23.52 21.02
C PRO A 299 10.13 -23.59 20.52
N ARG A 300 10.39 -22.93 19.39
CA ARG A 300 11.77 -22.73 18.87
C ARG A 300 12.44 -21.60 19.62
N ARG A 301 13.71 -21.76 19.93
CA ARG A 301 14.54 -20.76 20.60
C ARG A 301 15.46 -20.07 19.60
N TYR A 302 15.52 -18.75 19.71
CA TYR A 302 16.37 -17.90 18.89
C TYR A 302 17.13 -16.92 19.78
N GLN A 303 18.45 -16.80 19.53
CA GLN A 303 19.28 -15.76 20.13
C GLN A 303 19.28 -14.55 19.22
N LEU A 304 18.77 -13.42 19.69
CA LEU A 304 18.75 -12.14 18.97
C LEU A 304 19.80 -11.20 19.54
N ARG A 305 20.29 -10.28 18.70
CA ARG A 305 21.30 -9.30 19.07
C ARG A 305 21.00 -7.96 18.45
N LYS A 306 21.34 -6.86 19.14
CA LYS A 306 21.33 -5.50 18.56
C LYS A 306 22.57 -4.74 18.98
N SER A 307 23.02 -3.84 18.12
CA SER A 307 24.04 -2.84 18.37
C SER A 307 23.39 -1.47 18.63
N HIS A 308 24.20 -0.44 18.88
CA HIS A 308 23.70 0.94 18.92
C HIS A 308 23.25 1.47 17.56
N HIS A 309 23.67 0.84 16.45
CA HIS A 309 23.15 1.15 15.12
C HIS A 309 21.78 0.51 14.88
N GLY A 310 21.41 -0.53 15.62
CA GLY A 310 20.14 -1.23 15.49
C GLY A 310 20.28 -2.75 15.54
N PRO A 311 19.20 -3.47 15.18
CA PRO A 311 19.17 -4.93 15.14
C PRO A 311 20.24 -5.53 14.21
N ILE A 312 20.86 -6.63 14.66
CA ILE A 312 21.82 -7.39 13.85
C ILE A 312 21.06 -8.44 13.07
N THR A 313 20.98 -8.28 11.75
CA THR A 313 20.10 -9.06 10.86
C THR A 313 20.83 -10.19 10.14
N LYS A 314 22.16 -10.09 9.98
CA LYS A 314 22.92 -11.07 9.20
C LYS A 314 24.35 -11.22 9.72
N GLN A 315 24.85 -12.45 9.74
CA GLN A 315 26.27 -12.76 9.87
C GLN A 315 26.87 -12.94 8.48
N GLU A 316 27.96 -12.20 8.17
CA GLU A 316 28.68 -12.34 6.89
C GLU A 316 29.79 -13.41 7.00
N ASP A 317 30.54 -13.40 8.12
CA ASP A 317 31.58 -14.37 8.43
C ASP A 317 31.75 -14.51 9.97
N GLU A 318 32.86 -15.08 10.43
CA GLU A 318 33.10 -15.36 11.85
C GLU A 318 33.11 -14.08 12.73
N SER A 319 33.52 -12.93 12.16
CA SER A 319 33.72 -11.68 12.87
C SER A 319 32.86 -10.50 12.38
N HIS A 320 32.28 -10.62 11.19
CA HIS A 320 31.51 -9.52 10.60
C HIS A 320 30.01 -9.79 10.60
N PHE A 321 29.27 -8.78 11.05
CA PHE A 321 27.81 -8.81 11.15
C PHE A 321 27.21 -7.53 10.58
N LEU A 322 25.99 -7.60 10.04
CA LEU A 322 25.25 -6.47 9.52
C LEU A 322 24.15 -6.07 10.51
N ALA A 323 24.12 -4.78 10.85
CA ALA A 323 23.06 -4.17 11.63
C ALA A 323 22.29 -3.15 10.79
N ILE A 324 20.98 -3.02 11.01
CA ILE A 324 20.12 -2.09 10.27
C ILE A 324 19.71 -0.95 11.18
N LYS A 325 19.96 0.30 10.73
CA LYS A 325 19.50 1.51 11.37
C LYS A 325 18.27 2.05 10.61
N VAL A 326 17.16 2.20 11.31
CA VAL A 326 15.89 2.69 10.75
C VAL A 326 15.45 3.98 11.45
N PRO A 327 14.80 4.95 10.75
CA PRO A 327 14.40 6.21 11.35
C PRO A 327 13.10 6.05 12.16
N ARG A 328 13.03 6.67 13.33
CA ARG A 328 11.82 6.95 14.12
C ARG A 328 10.85 5.77 14.30
N LEU A 329 11.33 4.51 14.26
CA LEU A 329 10.45 3.37 14.51
C LEU A 329 9.88 3.37 15.93
N TYR A 330 10.63 3.95 16.87
CA TYR A 330 10.29 4.01 18.30
C TYR A 330 9.95 5.42 18.80
N ASP A 331 10.02 6.42 17.93
CA ASP A 331 9.88 7.84 18.30
C ASP A 331 8.47 8.34 17.95
N GLY A 332 7.52 8.19 18.86
CA GLY A 332 6.16 8.69 18.66
C GLY A 332 5.25 7.74 17.90
N SER A 333 4.31 8.29 17.16
CA SER A 333 3.30 7.55 16.42
C SER A 333 2.83 8.35 15.18
N ARG A 334 2.74 7.69 14.05
CA ARG A 334 2.18 8.25 12.82
C ARG A 334 0.73 8.72 12.99
N MET A 335 -0.01 8.14 13.92
CA MET A 335 -1.38 8.58 14.24
C MET A 335 -1.43 10.04 14.66
N VAL A 336 -0.39 10.57 15.35
CA VAL A 336 -0.33 11.98 15.76
C VAL A 336 -0.37 12.88 14.53
N GLN A 337 0.47 12.62 13.54
CA GLN A 337 0.52 13.38 12.29
C GLN A 337 -0.76 13.23 11.50
N SER A 338 -1.24 12.00 11.28
CA SER A 338 -2.42 11.71 10.47
C SER A 338 -3.69 12.34 11.05
N LEU A 339 -3.86 12.31 12.38
CA LEU A 339 -4.99 12.94 13.03
C LEU A 339 -4.96 14.47 12.86
N ALA A 340 -3.79 15.09 13.07
CA ALA A 340 -3.62 16.53 12.89
C ALA A 340 -3.88 16.95 11.44
N GLN A 341 -3.34 16.21 10.45
CA GLN A 341 -3.60 16.46 9.05
C GLN A 341 -5.09 16.31 8.69
N SER A 342 -5.79 15.30 9.22
CA SER A 342 -7.21 15.06 8.94
C SER A 342 -8.15 16.13 9.49
N ARG A 343 -7.68 16.90 10.47
CA ARG A 343 -8.42 18.03 11.07
C ARG A 343 -8.02 19.39 10.49
N ALA A 344 -6.94 19.45 9.73
CA ALA A 344 -6.46 20.69 9.12
C ALA A 344 -7.53 21.29 8.17
N THR A 345 -7.65 22.61 8.16
CA THR A 345 -8.61 23.35 7.36
C THR A 345 -7.97 24.19 6.25
N ASN A 346 -6.66 24.25 6.22
CA ASN A 346 -5.86 25.01 5.27
C ASN A 346 -4.46 24.39 5.11
N PHE A 347 -3.69 24.89 4.12
CA PHE A 347 -2.35 24.41 3.83
C PHE A 347 -1.38 24.54 5.00
N ASP A 348 -1.38 25.68 5.70
CA ASP A 348 -0.42 25.94 6.77
C ASP A 348 -0.58 24.96 7.95
N GLU A 349 -1.82 24.67 8.33
CA GLU A 349 -2.12 23.69 9.39
C GLU A 349 -1.71 22.28 8.96
N TRP A 350 -2.02 21.90 7.70
CA TRP A 350 -1.66 20.61 7.17
C TRP A 350 -0.14 20.45 7.05
N TYR A 351 0.57 21.48 6.56
CA TYR A 351 2.02 21.48 6.41
C TYR A 351 2.73 21.43 7.79
N ALA A 352 2.23 22.17 8.77
CA ALA A 352 2.74 22.11 10.15
C ALA A 352 2.62 20.70 10.75
N ALA A 353 1.51 20.00 10.50
CA ALA A 353 1.36 18.61 10.92
C ALA A 353 2.33 17.67 10.17
N ALA A 354 2.51 17.85 8.86
CA ALA A 354 3.45 17.09 8.03
C ALA A 354 4.90 17.30 8.45
N SER A 355 5.27 18.51 8.93
CA SER A 355 6.62 18.86 9.38
C SER A 355 7.10 18.05 10.60
N SER A 356 6.19 17.36 11.28
CA SER A 356 6.56 16.42 12.35
C SER A 356 7.31 15.19 11.84
N LEU A 357 7.22 14.86 10.53
CA LEU A 357 7.86 13.72 9.85
C LEU A 357 7.67 12.39 10.60
N GLN A 358 6.48 12.19 11.19
CA GLN A 358 6.10 10.91 11.81
C GLN A 358 5.73 9.85 10.78
N LEU A 359 5.33 10.25 9.57
CA LEU A 359 5.26 9.39 8.39
C LEU A 359 6.65 9.36 7.75
N GLN A 360 7.36 8.23 7.89
CA GLN A 360 8.79 8.16 7.57
C GLN A 360 9.12 8.21 6.09
N THR A 361 8.16 7.92 5.21
CA THR A 361 8.37 7.86 3.76
C THR A 361 7.04 8.10 3.02
N PHE A 362 7.04 8.12 1.71
CA PHE A 362 5.97 8.33 0.74
C PHE A 362 5.93 9.74 0.14
N ASN A 363 5.90 9.81 -1.19
CA ASN A 363 5.48 11.03 -1.87
C ASN A 363 4.08 11.43 -1.41
N THR A 364 3.88 12.71 -1.16
CA THR A 364 2.57 13.26 -0.81
C THR A 364 2.11 14.26 -1.86
N MET A 365 0.87 14.15 -2.33
CA MET A 365 0.19 15.11 -3.19
C MET A 365 -0.99 15.69 -2.43
N TYR A 366 -1.14 17.00 -2.45
CA TYR A 366 -2.15 17.77 -1.72
C TYR A 366 -2.91 18.70 -2.66
N ALA A 367 -4.17 18.96 -2.35
CA ALA A 367 -4.97 20.04 -2.94
C ALA A 367 -5.99 20.57 -1.93
N ASP A 368 -6.40 21.85 -2.08
CA ASP A 368 -7.36 22.51 -1.17
C ASP A 368 -8.37 23.43 -1.86
N ALA A 369 -9.32 23.91 -1.06
CA ALA A 369 -10.38 24.82 -1.49
C ALA A 369 -9.88 26.27 -1.75
N ASP A 370 -8.71 26.63 -1.28
CA ASP A 370 -8.04 27.90 -1.61
C ASP A 370 -7.36 27.86 -2.99
N GLY A 371 -7.38 26.69 -3.64
CA GLY A 371 -6.81 26.48 -4.98
C GLY A 371 -5.35 26.05 -4.96
N ASN A 372 -4.78 25.77 -3.80
CA ASN A 372 -3.40 25.31 -3.73
C ASN A 372 -3.29 23.85 -4.16
N ILE A 373 -2.18 23.54 -4.85
CA ILE A 373 -1.70 22.20 -5.11
C ILE A 373 -0.25 22.09 -4.64
N PHE A 374 0.09 20.97 -3.98
CA PHE A 374 1.42 20.80 -3.40
C PHE A 374 1.91 19.37 -3.54
N TYR A 375 3.20 19.20 -3.77
CA TYR A 375 3.90 17.92 -3.80
C TYR A 375 5.09 17.93 -2.85
N LEU A 376 5.25 16.85 -2.09
CA LEU A 376 6.38 16.61 -1.18
C LEU A 376 6.96 15.21 -1.43
N TYR A 377 8.27 15.15 -1.67
CA TYR A 377 9.04 13.89 -1.55
C TYR A 377 9.38 13.67 -0.08
N ASN A 378 8.42 13.14 0.66
CA ASN A 378 8.55 12.98 2.10
C ASN A 378 9.50 11.85 2.47
N GLY A 379 10.41 12.10 3.40
CA GLY A 379 11.33 11.12 3.95
C GLY A 379 11.92 11.58 5.28
N THR A 380 12.01 10.69 6.26
CA THR A 380 12.77 10.94 7.49
C THR A 380 14.24 10.61 7.25
N VAL A 381 14.88 11.44 6.45
CA VAL A 381 16.26 11.25 5.98
C VAL A 381 17.24 11.85 7.01
N ALA A 382 18.17 11.04 7.49
CA ALA A 382 19.22 11.52 8.37
C ALA A 382 20.30 12.31 7.59
N LYS A 383 20.87 13.33 8.21
CA LYS A 383 22.08 14.02 7.69
C LYS A 383 23.26 13.07 7.81
N ARG A 384 23.92 12.80 6.69
CA ARG A 384 24.98 11.80 6.56
C ARG A 384 26.28 12.43 6.03
N LYS A 385 27.40 11.78 6.29
CA LYS A 385 28.71 12.18 5.76
C LYS A 385 28.69 12.19 4.23
N PRO A 386 29.01 13.34 3.59
CA PRO A 386 29.05 13.44 2.12
C PRO A 386 30.14 12.57 1.52
N GLY A 387 29.90 12.08 0.28
CA GLY A 387 30.90 11.33 -0.49
C GLY A 387 31.01 9.83 -0.12
N VAL A 388 30.17 9.37 0.78
CA VAL A 388 30.02 7.95 1.13
C VAL A 388 28.87 7.36 0.32
N ASP A 389 29.04 6.13 -0.17
CA ASP A 389 27.99 5.36 -0.85
C ASP A 389 27.12 4.66 0.19
N TRP A 390 26.04 5.32 0.60
CA TRP A 390 25.10 4.84 1.62
C TRP A 390 24.19 3.72 1.14
N THR A 391 24.16 3.43 -0.16
CA THR A 391 23.43 2.27 -0.70
C THR A 391 24.09 0.92 -0.36
N LYS A 392 25.26 0.96 0.27
CA LYS A 392 26.04 -0.20 0.69
C LYS A 392 26.29 -0.22 2.18
N PRO A 393 26.58 -1.40 2.77
CA PRO A 393 26.97 -1.47 4.16
C PRO A 393 28.19 -0.58 4.45
N VAL A 394 28.04 0.35 5.39
CA VAL A 394 29.11 1.25 5.85
C VAL A 394 29.83 0.67 7.07
N ASP A 395 31.04 1.15 7.35
CA ASP A 395 31.84 0.70 8.51
C ASP A 395 31.23 1.16 9.82
N GLY A 396 30.61 0.23 10.58
CA GLY A 396 29.98 0.52 11.87
C GLY A 396 30.97 0.77 13.01
N SER A 397 32.27 0.67 12.76
CA SER A 397 33.31 1.04 13.73
C SER A 397 33.74 2.50 13.63
N ASP A 398 33.45 3.19 12.52
CA ASP A 398 33.82 4.59 12.29
C ASP A 398 32.78 5.56 12.88
N PRO A 399 33.11 6.32 13.97
CA PRO A 399 32.19 7.29 14.55
C PRO A 399 31.81 8.44 13.61
N GLU A 400 32.58 8.71 12.54
CA GLU A 400 32.26 9.75 11.58
C GLU A 400 31.12 9.33 10.61
N LEU A 401 30.74 8.05 10.60
CA LEU A 401 29.63 7.51 9.83
C LEU A 401 28.33 7.41 10.64
N GLU A 402 28.29 7.98 11.83
CA GLU A 402 27.02 8.12 12.56
C GLU A 402 26.06 9.08 11.86
N TRP A 403 24.76 8.81 11.99
CA TRP A 403 23.73 9.75 11.57
C TRP A 403 23.80 11.04 12.41
N GLY A 404 23.67 12.18 11.72
CA GLY A 404 23.33 13.44 12.35
C GLY A 404 21.83 13.57 12.61
N ASP A 405 21.36 14.82 12.80
CA ASP A 405 19.95 15.14 12.88
C ASP A 405 19.22 14.81 11.57
N PHE A 406 17.90 14.67 11.62
CA PHE A 406 17.10 14.51 10.40
C PHE A 406 17.00 15.84 9.64
N HIS A 407 16.90 15.74 8.31
CA HIS A 407 16.54 16.88 7.46
C HIS A 407 15.14 17.37 7.83
N PRO A 408 14.92 18.66 8.08
CA PRO A 408 13.59 19.21 8.27
C PRO A 408 12.82 19.19 6.92
N ILE A 409 11.50 19.33 6.97
CA ILE A 409 10.63 19.21 5.79
C ILE A 409 11.00 20.20 4.66
N GLU A 410 11.50 21.40 5.02
CA GLU A 410 11.91 22.46 4.08
C GLU A 410 13.15 22.08 3.28
N GLU A 411 13.95 21.14 3.74
CA GLU A 411 15.15 20.63 3.05
C GLU A 411 14.83 19.43 2.14
N LEU A 412 13.56 18.98 2.08
CA LEU A 412 13.12 17.87 1.21
C LEU A 412 12.65 18.39 -0.15
N PRO A 413 12.77 17.59 -1.23
CA PRO A 413 12.24 17.98 -2.55
C PRO A 413 10.73 18.24 -2.51
N GLN A 414 10.29 19.42 -2.95
CA GLN A 414 8.89 19.83 -2.91
C GLN A 414 8.55 20.79 -4.05
N VAL A 415 7.27 20.84 -4.44
CA VAL A 415 6.74 21.76 -5.47
C VAL A 415 5.43 22.34 -4.95
N PHE A 416 5.28 23.65 -5.01
CA PHE A 416 4.08 24.37 -4.61
C PHE A 416 3.58 25.26 -5.76
N ASN A 417 2.32 25.10 -6.17
CA ASN A 417 1.64 25.90 -7.19
C ASN A 417 2.48 26.19 -8.45
N PRO A 418 2.94 25.16 -9.20
CA PRO A 418 3.75 25.37 -10.41
C PRO A 418 2.96 26.13 -11.48
N ALA A 419 3.62 26.96 -12.30
CA ALA A 419 2.97 27.77 -13.33
C ALA A 419 2.30 26.91 -14.42
N SER A 420 2.74 25.67 -14.62
CA SER A 420 2.07 24.69 -15.47
C SER A 420 0.67 24.31 -14.99
N GLY A 421 0.33 24.59 -13.72
CA GLY A 421 -0.97 24.33 -13.12
C GLY A 421 -1.29 22.84 -12.92
N PHE A 422 -0.29 21.94 -12.97
CA PHE A 422 -0.50 20.52 -12.67
C PHE A 422 0.71 19.87 -12.04
N MET A 423 0.48 18.77 -11.33
CA MET A 423 1.51 17.89 -10.79
C MET A 423 1.11 16.43 -10.90
N GLN A 424 2.10 15.54 -11.02
CA GLN A 424 1.92 14.09 -10.98
C GLN A 424 3.03 13.43 -10.14
N ASN A 425 2.74 12.31 -9.55
CA ASN A 425 3.73 11.32 -9.16
C ASN A 425 3.17 9.91 -9.34
N THR A 426 3.97 9.04 -9.91
CA THR A 426 3.63 7.64 -10.19
C THR A 426 4.76 6.71 -9.77
N ASN A 427 5.30 6.94 -8.56
CA ASN A 427 6.50 6.30 -8.03
C ASN A 427 7.72 6.62 -8.90
N SER A 428 7.89 7.86 -9.26
CA SER A 428 8.97 8.39 -10.09
C SER A 428 9.74 9.45 -9.34
N THR A 429 10.88 9.84 -9.90
CA THR A 429 11.72 10.90 -9.33
C THR A 429 10.93 12.19 -9.02
N PRO A 430 11.26 12.92 -7.93
CA PRO A 430 10.65 14.22 -7.63
C PRO A 430 11.04 15.32 -8.61
N PHE A 431 12.04 15.08 -9.45
CA PHE A 431 12.60 16.09 -10.36
C PHE A 431 11.86 16.20 -11.71
N THR A 432 10.80 15.40 -11.90
CA THR A 432 9.94 15.42 -13.10
C THR A 432 8.44 15.41 -12.75
N THR A 433 8.08 16.00 -11.62
CA THR A 433 6.70 16.03 -11.11
C THR A 433 5.76 16.87 -11.97
N THR A 434 6.27 17.93 -12.57
CA THR A 434 5.55 18.90 -13.42
C THR A 434 6.40 19.30 -14.63
N ASP A 435 5.93 20.26 -15.44
CA ASP A 435 6.71 20.79 -16.59
C ASP A 435 7.65 21.94 -16.20
N ASP A 436 7.36 22.63 -15.08
CA ASP A 436 8.14 23.75 -14.58
C ASP A 436 8.16 23.78 -13.04
N GLY A 437 9.14 24.48 -12.48
CA GLY A 437 9.23 24.60 -11.00
C GLY A 437 9.61 23.31 -10.27
N ASN A 438 10.07 22.28 -11.00
CA ASN A 438 10.67 21.11 -10.35
C ASN A 438 11.95 21.52 -9.61
N PRO A 439 12.23 20.95 -8.43
CA PRO A 439 13.51 21.13 -7.76
C PRO A 439 14.66 20.58 -8.62
N SER A 440 15.86 21.14 -8.48
CA SER A 440 17.05 20.60 -9.14
C SER A 440 17.65 19.48 -8.30
N MET A 441 17.96 18.33 -8.92
CA MET A 441 18.62 17.22 -8.20
C MET A 441 20.00 17.61 -7.63
N LEU A 442 20.62 18.69 -8.13
CA LEU A 442 21.91 19.18 -7.64
C LEU A 442 21.79 19.96 -6.33
N ASP A 443 20.59 20.32 -5.91
CA ASP A 443 20.33 21.07 -4.68
C ASP A 443 20.20 20.13 -3.46
N PHE A 444 20.20 18.80 -3.69
CA PHE A 444 20.00 17.80 -2.64
C PHE A 444 21.21 16.87 -2.51
N PRO A 445 21.49 16.37 -1.30
CA PRO A 445 22.48 15.32 -1.11
C PRO A 445 22.14 14.06 -1.93
N ALA A 446 23.16 13.43 -2.52
CA ALA A 446 22.97 12.26 -3.39
C ALA A 446 22.29 11.06 -2.66
N TYR A 447 22.42 11.00 -1.33
CA TYR A 447 21.79 9.98 -0.50
C TYR A 447 20.29 10.24 -0.22
N MET A 448 19.72 11.38 -0.59
CA MET A 448 18.34 11.71 -0.25
C MET A 448 17.32 11.05 -1.19
N VAL A 449 17.66 10.92 -2.47
CA VAL A 449 16.75 10.42 -3.53
C VAL A 449 17.50 9.38 -4.35
N GLU A 450 17.22 8.10 -4.12
CA GLU A 450 17.89 6.99 -4.84
C GLU A 450 17.49 6.94 -6.32
N ASP A 451 16.21 7.16 -6.60
CA ASP A 451 15.65 7.13 -7.95
C ASP A 451 15.70 8.49 -8.69
N ALA A 452 16.74 9.29 -8.41
CA ALA A 452 16.83 10.68 -8.91
C ALA A 452 16.66 10.81 -10.44
N THR A 453 16.97 9.78 -11.22
CA THR A 453 16.85 9.79 -12.69
C THR A 453 15.70 8.90 -13.22
N ASP A 454 14.92 8.29 -12.36
CA ASP A 454 13.87 7.35 -12.75
C ASP A 454 12.58 8.09 -13.17
N ASP A 455 12.49 8.41 -14.45
CA ASP A 455 11.29 8.99 -15.07
C ASP A 455 10.46 7.88 -15.74
N LYS A 456 9.75 7.11 -14.92
CA LYS A 456 8.97 5.93 -15.35
C LYS A 456 7.95 6.26 -16.44
N ARG A 457 7.63 5.28 -17.31
CA ARG A 457 6.64 5.45 -18.38
C ARG A 457 5.27 5.92 -17.88
N ARG A 458 4.85 5.51 -16.68
CA ARG A 458 3.61 6.02 -16.06
C ARG A 458 3.70 7.52 -15.78
N ALA A 459 4.85 8.04 -15.35
CA ALA A 459 5.07 9.46 -15.14
C ALA A 459 5.04 10.24 -16.44
N GLN A 460 5.72 9.74 -17.48
CA GLN A 460 5.71 10.34 -18.81
C GLN A 460 4.29 10.37 -19.39
N MET A 461 3.51 9.27 -19.24
CA MET A 461 2.11 9.21 -19.67
C MET A 461 1.23 10.18 -18.87
N SER A 462 1.41 10.26 -17.56
CA SER A 462 0.66 11.19 -16.70
C SER A 462 0.88 12.65 -17.11
N ARG A 463 2.14 13.06 -17.33
CA ARG A 463 2.42 14.41 -17.83
C ARG A 463 1.83 14.63 -19.24
N TRP A 464 1.90 13.63 -20.12
CA TRP A 464 1.29 13.74 -21.46
C TRP A 464 -0.22 13.97 -21.39
N LEU A 465 -0.94 13.29 -20.50
CA LEU A 465 -2.37 13.49 -20.25
C LEU A 465 -2.65 14.87 -19.63
N LEU A 466 -1.89 15.25 -18.60
CA LEU A 466 -2.11 16.49 -17.85
C LEU A 466 -1.77 17.76 -18.67
N ARG A 467 -0.83 17.70 -19.61
CA ARG A 467 -0.57 18.78 -20.57
C ARG A 467 -1.79 19.11 -21.43
N GLN A 468 -2.65 18.13 -21.69
CA GLN A 468 -3.87 18.27 -22.47
C GLN A 468 -5.09 18.65 -21.63
N ALA A 469 -4.96 18.62 -20.30
CA ALA A 469 -6.01 18.91 -19.34
C ALA A 469 -6.22 20.44 -19.26
N ASN A 470 -7.25 20.95 -19.93
CA ASN A 470 -7.69 22.34 -19.84
C ASN A 470 -9.21 22.38 -19.79
N ASP A 471 -9.78 23.36 -19.07
CA ASP A 471 -11.21 23.52 -18.87
C ASP A 471 -11.86 22.22 -18.31
N VAL A 472 -11.15 21.58 -17.36
CA VAL A 472 -11.53 20.26 -16.83
C VAL A 472 -12.75 20.40 -15.92
N THR A 473 -13.80 19.60 -16.20
CA THR A 473 -14.93 19.41 -15.29
C THR A 473 -14.70 18.20 -14.36
N PHE A 474 -15.48 18.06 -13.31
CA PHE A 474 -15.38 16.91 -12.42
C PHE A 474 -15.63 15.58 -13.15
N GLU A 475 -16.56 15.53 -14.09
CA GLU A 475 -16.82 14.37 -14.93
C GLU A 475 -15.60 14.04 -15.84
N LYS A 476 -14.98 15.07 -16.42
CA LYS A 476 -13.78 14.90 -17.22
C LYS A 476 -12.60 14.40 -16.38
N TRP A 477 -12.48 14.87 -15.13
CA TRP A 477 -11.47 14.40 -14.19
C TRP A 477 -11.66 12.91 -13.85
N GLN A 478 -12.91 12.46 -13.68
CA GLN A 478 -13.25 11.04 -13.51
C GLN A 478 -12.85 10.21 -14.75
N GLU A 479 -13.13 10.69 -15.96
CA GLU A 479 -12.73 10.00 -17.20
C GLU A 479 -11.21 9.88 -17.31
N MET A 480 -10.47 10.95 -17.03
CA MET A 480 -9.00 10.97 -17.07
C MET A 480 -8.39 9.98 -16.07
N ALA A 481 -8.97 9.84 -14.88
CA ALA A 481 -8.54 8.87 -13.89
C ALA A 481 -8.62 7.42 -14.38
N PHE A 482 -9.47 7.12 -15.36
CA PHE A 482 -9.60 5.82 -16.02
C PHE A 482 -8.98 5.78 -17.43
N ASP A 483 -8.09 6.70 -17.77
CA ASP A 483 -7.43 6.65 -19.07
C ASP A 483 -6.66 5.34 -19.26
N THR A 484 -6.83 4.73 -20.41
CA THR A 484 -6.28 3.42 -20.76
C THR A 484 -5.23 3.48 -21.87
N THR A 485 -4.75 4.69 -22.21
CA THR A 485 -3.69 4.87 -23.21
C THR A 485 -2.38 4.28 -22.70
N LEU A 486 -1.71 3.50 -23.52
CA LEU A 486 -0.47 2.80 -23.22
C LEU A 486 0.72 3.53 -23.82
N TYR A 487 1.61 4.03 -22.98
CA TYR A 487 2.76 4.83 -23.41
C TYR A 487 3.77 4.03 -24.23
N TRP A 488 4.06 2.80 -23.82
CA TRP A 488 5.03 1.95 -24.52
C TRP A 488 4.65 1.71 -25.98
N PRO A 489 3.46 1.17 -26.34
CA PRO A 489 3.14 0.99 -27.75
C PRO A 489 3.00 2.30 -28.51
N MET A 490 2.48 3.37 -27.87
CA MET A 490 2.35 4.69 -28.49
C MET A 490 3.71 5.24 -28.95
N THR A 491 4.77 5.02 -28.17
CA THR A 491 6.12 5.53 -28.48
C THR A 491 6.96 4.55 -29.29
N GLU A 492 6.80 3.23 -29.09
CA GLU A 492 7.67 2.23 -29.70
C GLU A 492 7.15 1.70 -31.05
N LEU A 493 5.84 1.50 -31.24
CA LEU A 493 5.31 0.97 -32.50
C LEU A 493 5.72 1.79 -33.74
N PRO A 494 5.73 3.12 -33.72
CA PRO A 494 6.23 3.91 -34.88
C PRO A 494 7.72 3.65 -35.17
N ARG A 495 8.50 3.27 -34.14
CA ARG A 495 9.92 2.92 -34.30
C ARG A 495 10.06 1.52 -34.91
N TYR A 496 9.25 0.55 -34.46
CA TYR A 496 9.21 -0.79 -35.03
C TYR A 496 8.74 -0.76 -36.50
N GLN A 497 7.77 0.06 -36.85
CA GLN A 497 7.33 0.25 -38.23
C GLN A 497 8.50 0.64 -39.13
N ARG A 498 9.28 1.63 -38.76
CA ARG A 498 10.48 2.05 -39.53
C ARG A 498 11.55 0.96 -39.60
N ARG A 499 11.74 0.17 -38.56
CA ARG A 499 12.71 -0.94 -38.52
C ARG A 499 12.25 -2.14 -39.33
N PHE A 500 10.95 -2.32 -39.48
CA PHE A 500 10.38 -3.41 -40.29
C PHE A 500 10.77 -3.31 -41.78
N GLU A 501 10.93 -2.12 -42.32
CA GLU A 501 11.41 -1.92 -43.69
C GLU A 501 12.80 -2.54 -43.89
N SER A 502 13.70 -2.37 -42.95
CA SER A 502 15.04 -3.01 -42.98
C SER A 502 14.92 -4.53 -42.79
N LEU A 503 14.05 -5.00 -41.90
CA LEU A 503 13.86 -6.42 -41.62
C LEU A 503 13.42 -7.19 -42.88
N GLN A 504 12.57 -6.58 -43.73
CA GLN A 504 12.13 -7.21 -45.00
C GLN A 504 13.29 -7.54 -45.95
N HIS A 505 14.37 -6.77 -45.91
CA HIS A 505 15.54 -7.00 -46.72
C HIS A 505 16.54 -7.96 -46.08
N THR A 506 16.70 -7.87 -44.75
CA THR A 506 17.73 -8.63 -44.04
C THR A 506 17.24 -10.00 -43.57
N HIS A 507 15.95 -10.13 -43.22
CA HIS A 507 15.31 -11.36 -42.71
C HIS A 507 13.91 -11.55 -43.32
N PRO A 508 13.79 -11.83 -44.63
CA PRO A 508 12.51 -11.83 -45.35
C PRO A 508 11.52 -12.85 -44.84
N GLU A 509 11.98 -14.01 -44.36
CA GLU A 509 11.11 -15.07 -43.78
C GLU A 509 10.47 -14.57 -42.48
N LEU A 510 11.26 -14.04 -41.58
CA LEU A 510 10.75 -13.46 -40.31
C LEU A 510 9.83 -12.28 -40.57
N ALA A 511 10.18 -11.40 -41.52
CA ALA A 511 9.32 -10.29 -41.89
C ALA A 511 7.95 -10.75 -42.45
N SER A 512 7.93 -11.81 -43.25
CA SER A 512 6.68 -12.41 -43.72
C SER A 512 5.84 -12.98 -42.58
N GLU A 513 6.47 -13.66 -41.63
CA GLU A 513 5.83 -14.23 -40.44
C GLU A 513 5.18 -13.16 -39.56
N VAL A 514 5.91 -12.10 -39.25
CA VAL A 514 5.45 -11.09 -38.28
C VAL A 514 4.58 -10.00 -38.86
N ARG A 515 4.51 -9.88 -40.19
CA ARG A 515 3.74 -8.86 -40.89
C ARG A 515 2.30 -8.73 -40.37
N PRO A 516 1.47 -9.83 -40.33
CA PRO A 516 0.10 -9.71 -39.88
C PRO A 516 -0.05 -9.22 -38.45
N TYR A 517 0.88 -9.55 -37.58
CA TYR A 517 0.89 -9.13 -36.17
C TYR A 517 1.24 -7.65 -36.03
N LEU A 518 2.27 -7.20 -36.76
CA LEU A 518 2.68 -5.80 -36.73
C LEU A 518 1.62 -4.89 -37.37
N GLU A 519 1.05 -5.26 -38.52
CA GLU A 519 -0.02 -4.50 -39.17
C GLU A 519 -1.24 -4.36 -38.25
N HIS A 520 -1.62 -5.42 -37.53
CA HIS A 520 -2.69 -5.39 -36.55
C HIS A 520 -2.39 -4.41 -35.40
N LEU A 521 -1.16 -4.35 -34.91
CA LEU A 521 -0.75 -3.42 -33.86
C LEU A 521 -0.66 -1.97 -34.36
N LEU A 522 -0.34 -1.76 -35.64
CA LEU A 522 -0.27 -0.41 -36.24
C LEU A 522 -1.65 0.20 -36.52
N ASP A 523 -2.70 -0.63 -36.63
CA ASP A 523 -4.11 -0.21 -36.74
C ASP A 523 -4.79 -0.10 -35.37
N TRP A 524 -4.10 0.49 -34.38
CA TRP A 524 -4.57 0.59 -33.00
C TRP A 524 -4.48 2.02 -32.48
N ASP A 525 -5.46 2.43 -31.67
CA ASP A 525 -5.51 3.73 -30.99
C ASP A 525 -4.65 3.79 -29.70
N TYR A 526 -3.90 2.73 -29.42
CA TYR A 526 -3.08 2.54 -28.22
C TYR A 526 -3.86 2.51 -26.91
N ARG A 527 -5.18 2.32 -26.95
CA ARG A 527 -6.03 2.28 -25.75
C ARG A 527 -6.43 0.83 -25.43
N SER A 528 -6.32 0.48 -24.17
CA SER A 528 -6.87 -0.77 -23.68
C SER A 528 -8.39 -0.69 -23.57
N SER A 529 -9.05 -1.75 -24.01
CA SER A 529 -10.49 -1.95 -23.79
C SER A 529 -10.80 -3.45 -23.69
N LEU A 530 -11.96 -3.78 -23.15
CA LEU A 530 -12.37 -5.19 -23.02
C LEU A 530 -12.35 -5.94 -24.35
N LYS A 531 -12.60 -5.26 -25.48
CA LYS A 531 -12.67 -5.85 -26.82
C LYS A 531 -11.38 -5.72 -27.63
N SER A 532 -10.36 -5.02 -27.12
CA SER A 532 -9.11 -4.81 -27.85
C SER A 532 -8.29 -6.08 -27.94
N THR A 533 -8.10 -6.58 -29.14
CA THR A 533 -7.19 -7.70 -29.45
C THR A 533 -5.75 -7.23 -29.58
N GLN A 534 -5.56 -5.96 -29.97
CA GLN A 534 -4.25 -5.30 -30.00
C GLN A 534 -3.64 -5.20 -28.61
N THR A 535 -4.45 -4.86 -27.60
CA THR A 535 -3.96 -4.82 -26.20
C THR A 535 -3.41 -6.17 -25.78
N THR A 536 -4.12 -7.26 -26.04
CA THR A 536 -3.69 -8.61 -25.67
C THR A 536 -2.36 -8.97 -26.33
N LEU A 537 -2.23 -8.73 -27.62
CA LEU A 537 -1.00 -9.01 -28.34
C LEU A 537 0.18 -8.12 -27.89
N ALA A 538 -0.08 -6.83 -27.63
CA ALA A 538 0.95 -5.90 -27.17
C ALA A 538 1.45 -6.24 -25.76
N VAL A 539 0.56 -6.65 -24.86
CA VAL A 539 0.92 -7.10 -23.50
C VAL A 539 1.75 -8.38 -23.57
N ALA A 540 1.30 -9.39 -24.34
CA ALA A 540 2.04 -10.63 -24.52
C ALA A 540 3.42 -10.39 -25.17
N TRP A 541 3.51 -9.49 -26.16
CA TRP A 541 4.79 -9.11 -26.76
C TRP A 541 5.70 -8.40 -25.77
N TYR A 542 5.17 -7.47 -24.97
CA TYR A 542 5.93 -6.80 -23.91
C TYR A 542 6.51 -7.81 -22.91
N GLU A 543 5.72 -8.78 -22.48
CA GLU A 543 6.16 -9.83 -21.54
C GLU A 543 7.23 -10.76 -22.13
N GLU A 544 7.15 -11.07 -23.43
CA GLU A 544 8.20 -11.81 -24.16
C GLU A 544 9.53 -11.04 -24.24
N LEU A 545 9.46 -9.70 -24.31
CA LEU A 545 10.65 -8.84 -24.39
C LEU A 545 11.31 -8.60 -23.03
N TYR A 546 10.53 -8.40 -21.98
CA TYR A 546 10.99 -7.82 -20.73
C TYR A 546 10.59 -8.62 -19.47
N GLY A 547 9.82 -9.67 -19.63
CA GLY A 547 9.18 -10.34 -18.51
C GLY A 547 8.02 -9.51 -17.92
N ARG A 548 7.60 -9.86 -16.71
CA ARG A 548 6.42 -9.25 -16.07
C ARG A 548 6.74 -8.06 -15.16
N GLY A 549 8.02 -7.78 -14.91
CA GLY A 549 8.49 -6.67 -14.08
C GLY A 549 8.83 -5.39 -14.86
N TYR A 550 9.41 -4.41 -14.17
CA TYR A 550 10.06 -3.25 -14.79
C TYR A 550 11.49 -3.63 -15.17
N PRO A 551 11.89 -3.51 -16.44
CA PRO A 551 13.27 -3.65 -16.83
C PRO A 551 14.04 -2.39 -16.44
N VAL A 552 14.63 -2.35 -15.26
CA VAL A 552 15.33 -1.15 -14.72
C VAL A 552 16.52 -0.75 -15.60
N GLU A 553 17.19 -1.72 -16.22
CA GLU A 553 18.42 -1.48 -17.00
C GLU A 553 18.19 -1.16 -18.50
N THR A 554 17.00 -1.40 -19.04
CA THR A 554 16.76 -1.39 -20.50
C THR A 554 16.16 -0.10 -21.04
N LEU A 555 15.72 0.84 -20.20
CA LEU A 555 15.08 2.09 -20.65
C LEU A 555 16.02 3.00 -21.48
N LYS A 556 17.33 2.88 -21.32
CA LYS A 556 18.34 3.68 -22.05
C LYS A 556 18.80 3.06 -23.35
N GLU A 557 18.70 1.75 -23.55
CA GLU A 557 19.24 0.99 -24.68
C GLU A 557 18.20 0.18 -25.48
N GLU A 558 16.93 0.33 -25.20
CA GLU A 558 15.84 -0.49 -25.76
C GLU A 558 15.85 -0.62 -27.28
N PHE A 559 16.44 0.32 -27.97
CA PHE A 559 16.39 0.37 -29.43
C PHE A 559 17.69 -0.07 -30.14
N VAL A 560 18.77 -0.31 -29.43
CA VAL A 560 20.08 -0.65 -30.02
C VAL A 560 20.29 -2.15 -30.16
N ALA A 561 19.57 -2.96 -29.33
CA ALA A 561 19.71 -4.40 -29.31
C ALA A 561 18.95 -5.08 -30.47
N ASP A 562 19.38 -6.27 -30.83
CA ASP A 562 18.94 -7.19 -31.86
C ASP A 562 17.46 -7.04 -32.34
N ILE A 563 17.24 -6.27 -33.40
CA ILE A 563 15.89 -6.02 -33.98
C ILE A 563 15.21 -7.32 -34.44
N PRO A 564 15.89 -8.26 -35.12
CA PRO A 564 15.29 -9.56 -35.45
C PRO A 564 14.81 -10.33 -34.23
N ALA A 565 15.56 -10.35 -33.11
CA ALA A 565 15.13 -11.01 -31.89
C ALA A 565 13.85 -10.41 -31.31
N ARG A 566 13.69 -9.08 -31.39
CA ARG A 566 12.46 -8.39 -30.93
C ARG A 566 11.23 -8.71 -31.78
N PHE A 567 11.38 -8.82 -33.11
CA PHE A 567 10.30 -9.30 -33.97
C PHE A 567 10.02 -10.79 -33.79
N SER A 568 11.06 -11.60 -33.53
CA SER A 568 10.87 -13.00 -33.16
C SER A 568 10.08 -13.16 -31.86
N ALA A 569 10.25 -12.23 -30.89
CA ALA A 569 9.42 -12.20 -29.68
C ALA A 569 7.94 -11.90 -29.99
N LEU A 570 7.64 -11.02 -30.96
CA LEU A 570 6.27 -10.76 -31.42
C LEU A 570 5.64 -12.04 -32.02
N ALA A 571 6.39 -12.77 -32.84
CA ALA A 571 5.92 -14.03 -33.40
C ALA A 571 5.66 -15.08 -32.30
N ARG A 572 6.53 -15.19 -31.31
CA ARG A 572 6.33 -16.10 -30.16
C ARG A 572 5.10 -15.72 -29.35
N ALA A 573 4.92 -14.44 -29.04
CA ALA A 573 3.74 -13.94 -28.32
C ALA A 573 2.43 -14.33 -29.03
N ALA A 574 2.36 -14.10 -30.34
CA ALA A 574 1.18 -14.48 -31.15
C ALA A 574 0.94 -15.99 -31.12
N LYS A 575 1.98 -16.82 -31.29
CA LYS A 575 1.89 -18.29 -31.22
C LYS A 575 1.46 -18.79 -29.84
N THR A 576 1.94 -18.16 -28.79
CA THR A 576 1.55 -18.50 -27.41
C THR A 576 0.06 -18.22 -27.19
N LEU A 577 -0.44 -17.07 -27.64
CA LEU A 577 -1.88 -16.73 -27.61
C LEU A 577 -2.71 -17.72 -28.44
N GLU A 578 -2.29 -18.02 -29.64
CA GLU A 578 -2.98 -18.99 -30.53
C GLU A 578 -3.02 -20.39 -29.90
N GLY A 579 -1.91 -20.86 -29.37
CA GLY A 579 -1.83 -22.17 -28.70
C GLY A 579 -2.71 -22.27 -27.46
N ARG A 580 -2.86 -21.17 -26.70
CA ARG A 580 -3.65 -21.13 -25.46
C ARG A 580 -5.16 -20.93 -25.73
N HIS A 581 -5.49 -20.01 -26.63
CA HIS A 581 -6.87 -19.54 -26.84
C HIS A 581 -7.46 -19.97 -28.20
N GLY A 582 -6.70 -20.69 -29.02
CA GLY A 582 -7.12 -21.10 -30.37
C GLY A 582 -7.10 -19.98 -31.41
N ASN A 583 -6.76 -18.75 -30.98
CA ASN A 583 -6.64 -17.57 -31.84
C ASN A 583 -5.70 -16.55 -31.15
N TRP A 584 -4.78 -15.98 -31.92
CA TRP A 584 -3.93 -14.89 -31.39
C TRP A 584 -4.66 -13.53 -31.26
N GLN A 585 -5.78 -13.34 -31.98
CA GLN A 585 -6.67 -12.18 -31.90
C GLN A 585 -7.75 -12.41 -30.81
N VAL A 586 -7.36 -12.58 -29.58
CA VAL A 586 -8.28 -12.75 -28.44
C VAL A 586 -8.50 -11.42 -27.74
N SER A 587 -9.76 -11.12 -27.38
CA SER A 587 -10.13 -9.88 -26.70
C SER A 587 -9.49 -9.79 -25.32
N TYR A 588 -9.01 -8.60 -24.94
CA TYR A 588 -8.31 -8.40 -23.67
C TYR A 588 -9.16 -8.79 -22.45
N GLY A 589 -10.44 -8.39 -22.42
CA GLY A 589 -11.36 -8.73 -21.35
C GLY A 589 -11.80 -10.19 -21.30
N ASP A 590 -11.56 -10.98 -22.37
CA ASP A 590 -11.83 -12.41 -22.35
C ASP A 590 -10.69 -13.19 -21.67
N VAL A 591 -9.50 -12.61 -21.59
CA VAL A 591 -8.32 -13.18 -20.92
C VAL A 591 -8.15 -12.61 -19.52
N HIS A 592 -8.26 -11.28 -19.35
CA HIS A 592 -7.96 -10.58 -18.12
C HIS A 592 -9.22 -10.30 -17.32
N ARG A 593 -9.32 -10.92 -16.12
CA ARG A 593 -10.58 -11.09 -15.41
C ARG A 593 -10.51 -10.64 -13.94
N LEU A 594 -11.66 -10.25 -13.41
CA LEU A 594 -11.92 -10.04 -12.00
C LEU A 594 -12.68 -11.23 -11.44
N GLN A 595 -12.16 -11.84 -10.40
CA GLN A 595 -12.82 -12.89 -9.62
C GLN A 595 -12.42 -12.69 -8.15
N ARG A 596 -13.35 -12.87 -7.23
CA ARG A 596 -13.07 -12.74 -5.81
C ARG A 596 -13.44 -14.00 -5.06
N HIS A 597 -12.52 -14.48 -4.26
CA HIS A 597 -12.75 -15.56 -3.31
C HIS A 597 -12.63 -15.04 -1.88
N ALA A 598 -13.16 -15.79 -0.92
CA ALA A 598 -12.99 -15.49 0.49
C ALA A 598 -11.49 -15.52 0.83
N PRO A 599 -10.90 -14.39 1.25
CA PRO A 599 -9.47 -14.24 1.27
C PRO A 599 -8.90 -14.53 2.65
N TYR A 600 -8.18 -15.59 2.77
CA TYR A 600 -7.26 -15.78 3.86
C TYR A 600 -5.87 -15.99 3.26
N GLY A 601 -4.98 -15.00 3.43
CA GLY A 601 -3.62 -15.11 2.98
C GLY A 601 -3.21 -14.12 1.89
N SER A 602 -2.11 -14.42 1.18
CA SER A 602 -1.59 -13.62 0.08
C SER A 602 -2.34 -13.88 -1.22
N SER A 603 -2.20 -12.99 -2.21
CA SER A 603 -2.76 -13.16 -3.56
C SER A 603 -2.34 -14.47 -4.24
N SER A 604 -1.15 -14.99 -3.90
CA SER A 604 -0.62 -16.25 -4.44
C SER A 604 -1.37 -17.50 -3.98
N SER A 605 -2.16 -17.41 -2.90
CA SER A 605 -2.94 -18.53 -2.35
C SER A 605 -4.40 -18.55 -2.80
N VAL A 606 -4.85 -17.59 -3.61
CA VAL A 606 -6.24 -17.50 -4.05
C VAL A 606 -6.56 -18.60 -5.07
N PRO A 607 -7.58 -19.44 -4.81
CA PRO A 607 -7.94 -20.55 -5.69
C PRO A 607 -8.83 -20.09 -6.85
N PHE A 608 -8.29 -19.28 -7.78
CA PHE A 608 -9.03 -18.87 -8.96
C PHE A 608 -9.49 -20.05 -9.81
N ASP A 609 -10.71 -20.00 -10.35
CA ASP A 609 -11.33 -21.07 -11.12
C ASP A 609 -12.02 -20.50 -12.37
N ASP A 610 -11.59 -20.93 -13.55
CA ASP A 610 -12.15 -20.51 -14.85
C ASP A 610 -13.63 -20.87 -15.04
N ARG A 611 -14.17 -21.82 -14.24
CA ARG A 611 -15.57 -22.25 -14.28
C ARG A 611 -16.49 -21.33 -13.47
N GLU A 612 -15.94 -20.55 -12.56
CA GLU A 612 -16.69 -19.62 -11.72
C GLU A 612 -16.90 -18.27 -12.43
N PRO A 613 -17.99 -17.54 -12.10
CA PRO A 613 -18.26 -16.23 -12.69
C PRO A 613 -17.13 -15.25 -12.50
N SER A 614 -16.81 -14.49 -13.55
CA SER A 614 -15.79 -13.43 -13.52
C SER A 614 -16.15 -12.29 -14.47
N LEU A 615 -15.58 -11.10 -14.26
CA LEU A 615 -15.79 -9.92 -15.08
C LEU A 615 -14.50 -9.55 -15.82
N GLY A 616 -14.59 -9.15 -17.09
CA GLY A 616 -13.45 -8.61 -17.82
C GLY A 616 -13.02 -7.26 -17.26
N VAL A 617 -11.72 -6.94 -17.34
CA VAL A 617 -11.19 -5.65 -16.93
C VAL A 617 -10.17 -5.12 -17.93
N ALA A 618 -10.22 -3.79 -18.19
CA ALA A 618 -9.36 -3.15 -19.18
C ALA A 618 -8.03 -2.61 -18.62
N GLY A 619 -7.80 -2.72 -17.31
CA GLY A 619 -6.56 -2.30 -16.68
C GLY A 619 -5.36 -3.13 -17.15
N VAL A 620 -4.21 -2.48 -17.32
CA VAL A 620 -2.99 -3.07 -17.85
C VAL A 620 -1.83 -2.85 -16.87
N ARG A 621 -0.80 -3.67 -16.95
CA ARG A 621 0.40 -3.56 -16.09
C ARG A 621 1.09 -2.22 -16.23
N GLY A 622 1.52 -1.65 -15.10
CA GLY A 622 2.17 -0.35 -15.00
C GLY A 622 3.39 -0.12 -15.91
N PRO A 623 4.28 -1.11 -16.13
CA PRO A 623 5.44 -0.98 -17.02
C PRO A 623 5.12 -0.56 -18.46
N LEU A 624 3.91 -0.82 -18.95
CA LEU A 624 3.47 -0.32 -20.26
C LEU A 624 3.12 1.18 -20.25
N GLY A 625 3.11 1.83 -19.06
CA GLY A 625 2.85 3.26 -18.93
C GLY A 625 1.38 3.60 -19.06
N VAL A 626 0.53 3.11 -18.18
CA VAL A 626 -0.91 3.32 -18.16
C VAL A 626 -1.36 3.92 -16.82
N ALA A 627 -2.35 4.83 -16.84
CA ALA A 627 -2.94 5.37 -15.62
C ALA A 627 -3.84 4.35 -14.91
N PHE A 628 -4.61 3.59 -15.66
CA PHE A 628 -5.46 2.51 -15.14
C PHE A 628 -4.66 1.20 -15.00
N THR A 629 -3.93 1.09 -13.90
CA THR A 629 -2.98 0.00 -13.64
C THR A 629 -3.65 -1.18 -12.93
N ILE A 630 -3.53 -2.38 -13.51
CA ILE A 630 -3.93 -3.66 -12.90
C ILE A 630 -2.90 -4.74 -13.25
N TYR A 631 -2.54 -5.55 -12.26
CA TYR A 631 -1.66 -6.71 -12.40
C TYR A 631 -2.47 -7.98 -12.24
N HIS A 632 -2.15 -8.98 -13.05
CA HIS A 632 -2.87 -10.24 -13.13
C HIS A 632 -1.94 -11.41 -12.81
N THR A 633 -2.52 -12.57 -12.47
CA THR A 633 -1.80 -13.83 -12.30
C THR A 633 -0.97 -14.16 -13.53
N SER A 634 0.12 -14.92 -13.34
CA SER A 634 0.92 -15.38 -14.47
C SER A 634 0.26 -16.56 -15.17
N PRO A 635 0.30 -16.62 -16.50
CA PRO A 635 -0.10 -17.83 -17.26
C PRO A 635 0.70 -19.09 -16.89
N THR A 636 1.90 -18.92 -16.33
CA THR A 636 2.78 -20.03 -15.91
C THR A 636 2.45 -20.60 -14.54
N ASP A 637 1.63 -19.90 -13.73
CA ASP A 637 1.27 -20.33 -12.39
C ASP A 637 0.36 -21.57 -12.41
N ASP A 638 -0.50 -21.66 -13.43
CA ASP A 638 -1.33 -22.82 -13.72
C ASP A 638 -1.52 -22.96 -15.24
N PRO A 639 -0.84 -23.91 -15.89
CA PRO A 639 -0.91 -24.08 -17.34
C PRO A 639 -2.30 -24.52 -17.86
N ASN A 640 -3.19 -24.99 -16.98
CA ASN A 640 -4.55 -25.37 -17.36
C ASN A 640 -5.53 -24.20 -17.32
N ARG A 641 -5.13 -23.08 -16.71
CA ARG A 641 -5.95 -21.88 -16.61
C ARG A 641 -5.88 -21.07 -17.90
N GLN A 642 -7.03 -20.70 -18.44
CA GLN A 642 -7.14 -19.87 -19.63
C GLN A 642 -7.17 -18.38 -19.30
N PHE A 643 -7.68 -18.00 -18.10
CA PHE A 643 -7.82 -16.63 -17.69
C PHE A 643 -6.66 -16.19 -16.77
N GLU A 644 -6.38 -14.90 -16.79
CA GLU A 644 -5.46 -14.22 -15.91
C GLU A 644 -6.26 -13.33 -14.96
N TYR A 645 -6.17 -13.59 -13.67
CA TYR A 645 -6.99 -12.92 -12.66
C TYR A 645 -6.26 -11.77 -12.01
N ALA A 646 -6.96 -10.65 -11.84
CA ALA A 646 -6.44 -9.48 -11.18
C ALA A 646 -6.19 -9.74 -9.68
N THR A 647 -5.02 -9.36 -9.20
CA THR A 647 -4.57 -9.58 -7.81
C THR A 647 -4.07 -8.32 -7.11
N THR A 648 -3.64 -7.32 -7.89
CA THR A 648 -2.99 -6.10 -7.41
C THR A 648 -3.27 -4.97 -8.39
N GLY A 649 -3.16 -3.74 -7.96
CA GLY A 649 -3.31 -2.56 -8.82
C GLY A 649 -4.24 -1.54 -8.21
N SER A 650 -4.94 -0.78 -9.04
CA SER A 650 -5.91 0.24 -8.60
C SER A 650 -6.84 -0.34 -7.55
N SER A 651 -6.62 0.01 -6.27
CA SER A 651 -7.29 -0.60 -5.11
C SER A 651 -8.37 0.32 -4.52
N TYR A 652 -7.99 1.44 -3.96
CA TYR A 652 -8.89 2.56 -3.67
C TYR A 652 -8.58 3.68 -4.65
N LYS A 653 -9.48 3.98 -5.56
CA LYS A 653 -9.31 5.07 -6.52
C LYS A 653 -10.34 6.15 -6.24
N ALA A 654 -9.89 7.40 -6.13
CA ALA A 654 -10.79 8.50 -5.86
C ALA A 654 -10.35 9.78 -6.56
N VAL A 655 -11.33 10.65 -6.80
CA VAL A 655 -11.16 11.99 -7.37
C VAL A 655 -11.93 12.99 -6.53
N TYR A 656 -11.31 14.15 -6.29
CA TYR A 656 -11.88 15.23 -5.49
C TYR A 656 -11.80 16.54 -6.26
N GLU A 657 -12.82 17.39 -6.11
CA GLU A 657 -12.85 18.78 -6.53
C GLU A 657 -13.18 19.65 -5.31
N PHE A 658 -12.29 20.56 -4.95
CA PHE A 658 -12.40 21.39 -3.76
C PHE A 658 -13.00 22.74 -4.10
N HIS A 659 -14.24 22.95 -3.68
CA HIS A 659 -14.94 24.23 -3.82
C HIS A 659 -14.94 24.98 -2.47
N PRO A 660 -15.02 26.32 -2.47
CA PRO A 660 -15.21 27.09 -1.24
C PRO A 660 -16.47 26.68 -0.45
N ASP A 661 -17.48 26.20 -1.15
CA ASP A 661 -18.78 25.78 -0.56
C ASP A 661 -18.80 24.30 -0.17
N GLY A 662 -17.75 23.55 -0.40
CA GLY A 662 -17.64 22.14 -0.07
C GLY A 662 -17.03 21.27 -1.16
N VAL A 663 -16.65 20.05 -0.78
CA VAL A 663 -15.97 19.11 -1.66
C VAL A 663 -16.96 18.28 -2.49
N LYS A 664 -16.61 18.03 -3.77
CA LYS A 664 -17.19 16.94 -4.55
C LYS A 664 -16.23 15.78 -4.61
N ALA A 665 -16.71 14.58 -4.33
CA ALA A 665 -15.87 13.39 -4.26
C ALA A 665 -16.54 12.19 -4.95
N ALA A 666 -15.71 11.37 -5.59
CA ALA A 666 -16.13 10.09 -6.15
C ALA A 666 -15.02 9.05 -5.96
N SER A 667 -15.40 7.82 -5.64
CA SER A 667 -14.45 6.76 -5.31
C SER A 667 -14.91 5.39 -5.81
N TYR A 668 -14.02 4.39 -5.74
CA TYR A 668 -14.38 2.98 -5.69
C TYR A 668 -13.31 2.17 -4.95
N LEU A 669 -13.70 1.02 -4.42
CA LEU A 669 -12.80 -0.06 -4.01
C LEU A 669 -12.75 -1.14 -5.09
N HIS A 670 -11.62 -1.85 -5.19
CA HIS A 670 -11.36 -2.86 -6.23
C HIS A 670 -12.46 -3.92 -6.38
N TYR A 671 -13.03 -4.43 -5.29
CA TYR A 671 -14.11 -5.43 -5.32
C TYR A 671 -15.39 -4.94 -4.63
N GLY A 672 -15.28 -4.39 -3.43
CA GLY A 672 -16.39 -3.97 -2.59
C GLY A 672 -15.95 -3.77 -1.14
N GLN A 673 -16.85 -3.21 -0.34
CA GLN A 673 -16.55 -2.76 1.02
C GLN A 673 -16.32 -3.93 2.00
N SER A 674 -17.03 -5.05 1.85
CA SER A 674 -16.98 -6.15 2.81
C SER A 674 -16.13 -7.32 2.33
N HIS A 675 -15.43 -8.00 3.24
CA HIS A 675 -14.73 -9.26 3.01
C HIS A 675 -15.54 -10.49 3.43
N ASN A 676 -16.75 -10.30 3.92
CA ASN A 676 -17.68 -11.39 4.18
C ASN A 676 -18.32 -11.82 2.84
N PRO A 677 -18.12 -13.07 2.35
CA PRO A 677 -18.71 -13.56 1.10
C PRO A 677 -20.23 -13.53 1.07
N GLU A 678 -20.89 -13.53 2.24
CA GLU A 678 -22.34 -13.46 2.35
C GLU A 678 -22.87 -12.00 2.24
N SER A 679 -21.98 -11.01 2.32
CA SER A 679 -22.36 -9.60 2.19
C SER A 679 -22.69 -9.25 0.73
N PRO A 680 -23.74 -8.46 0.46
CA PRO A 680 -23.98 -7.92 -0.87
C PRO A 680 -22.85 -7.01 -1.35
N HIS A 681 -22.04 -6.49 -0.44
CA HIS A 681 -20.90 -5.63 -0.72
C HIS A 681 -19.56 -6.37 -0.83
N PHE A 682 -19.61 -7.68 -1.06
CA PHE A 682 -18.41 -8.50 -1.28
C PHE A 682 -17.79 -8.24 -2.66
N PHE A 683 -18.62 -8.08 -3.72
CA PHE A 683 -18.14 -7.98 -5.11
C PHE A 683 -18.89 -6.93 -5.94
N ASP A 684 -19.73 -6.11 -5.34
CA ASP A 684 -20.63 -5.17 -6.03
C ASP A 684 -19.88 -4.03 -6.75
N GLN A 685 -18.72 -3.57 -6.23
CA GLN A 685 -17.93 -2.52 -6.88
C GLN A 685 -17.01 -3.05 -8.00
N ALA A 686 -16.82 -4.35 -8.14
CA ALA A 686 -16.08 -4.94 -9.27
C ALA A 686 -16.71 -4.57 -10.63
N LYS A 687 -18.03 -4.38 -10.67
CA LYS A 687 -18.73 -3.89 -11.86
C LYS A 687 -18.35 -2.45 -12.21
N LEU A 688 -18.21 -1.58 -11.20
CA LEU A 688 -17.72 -0.21 -11.40
C LEU A 688 -16.32 -0.21 -12.01
N LEU A 689 -15.44 -1.07 -11.48
CA LEU A 689 -14.07 -1.23 -11.98
C LEU A 689 -14.04 -1.72 -13.44
N SER A 690 -14.84 -2.75 -13.78
CA SER A 690 -14.97 -3.27 -15.15
C SER A 690 -15.53 -2.22 -16.12
N GLU A 691 -16.52 -1.43 -15.69
CA GLU A 691 -17.16 -0.36 -16.47
C GLU A 691 -16.39 0.96 -16.46
N ARG A 692 -15.31 1.07 -15.68
CA ARG A 692 -14.51 2.28 -15.49
C ARG A 692 -15.35 3.46 -14.98
N ARG A 693 -16.05 3.24 -13.88
CA ARG A 693 -16.95 4.21 -13.26
C ARG A 693 -16.62 4.36 -11.79
N PHE A 694 -16.89 5.55 -11.27
CA PHE A 694 -16.90 5.83 -9.84
C PHE A 694 -18.32 5.76 -9.28
N LYS A 695 -18.43 5.54 -7.98
CA LYS A 695 -19.60 5.85 -7.16
C LYS A 695 -19.41 7.23 -6.53
N PRO A 696 -20.48 7.95 -6.13
CA PRO A 696 -20.34 9.10 -5.24
C PRO A 696 -19.66 8.68 -3.93
N ALA A 697 -18.74 9.51 -3.43
CA ALA A 697 -18.20 9.40 -2.08
C ALA A 697 -18.95 10.45 -1.23
N TRP A 698 -20.05 10.03 -0.61
CA TRP A 698 -20.91 10.92 0.15
C TRP A 698 -20.17 11.50 1.36
N PHE A 699 -20.15 12.82 1.51
CA PHE A 699 -19.44 13.51 2.57
C PHE A 699 -20.35 14.45 3.34
N HIS A 700 -21.14 15.30 2.65
CA HIS A 700 -22.09 16.18 3.32
C HIS A 700 -23.16 15.35 4.02
N TRP A 701 -23.40 15.67 5.31
CA TRP A 701 -24.19 14.77 6.16
C TRP A 701 -25.63 14.57 5.68
N ASP A 702 -26.23 15.57 5.07
CA ASP A 702 -27.57 15.45 4.48
C ASP A 702 -27.59 14.43 3.33
N ASP A 703 -26.54 14.41 2.51
CA ASP A 703 -26.39 13.42 1.44
C ASP A 703 -26.13 12.01 2.00
N VAL A 704 -25.33 11.90 3.06
CA VAL A 704 -25.12 10.63 3.77
C VAL A 704 -26.44 10.08 4.27
N VAL A 705 -27.24 10.90 4.97
CA VAL A 705 -28.54 10.48 5.50
C VAL A 705 -29.50 10.10 4.37
N ALA A 706 -29.55 10.89 3.29
CA ALA A 706 -30.42 10.63 2.14
C ALA A 706 -30.09 9.33 1.40
N ASN A 707 -28.83 8.88 1.45
CA ASN A 707 -28.34 7.67 0.77
C ASN A 707 -28.07 6.50 1.73
N THR A 708 -28.40 6.64 3.01
CA THR A 708 -28.26 5.58 4.01
C THR A 708 -29.26 4.46 3.76
N GLN A 709 -28.80 3.23 3.68
CA GLN A 709 -29.63 2.03 3.63
C GLN A 709 -29.87 1.42 5.01
N ARG A 710 -28.88 1.50 5.90
CA ARG A 710 -28.97 1.00 7.27
C ARG A 710 -28.27 1.97 8.21
N ALA A 711 -28.96 2.39 9.28
CA ALA A 711 -28.38 3.14 10.39
C ALA A 711 -28.59 2.37 11.69
N TYR A 712 -27.55 2.25 12.52
CA TYR A 712 -27.58 1.47 13.75
C TYR A 712 -26.46 1.92 14.69
N SER A 713 -26.61 1.61 15.98
CA SER A 713 -25.53 1.72 16.96
C SER A 713 -24.86 0.35 17.18
N PRO A 714 -23.55 0.32 17.53
CA PRO A 714 -22.87 -0.94 17.84
C PRO A 714 -23.62 -1.75 18.90
N GLY A 715 -23.93 -3.00 18.57
CA GLY A 715 -24.66 -3.93 19.45
C GLY A 715 -26.18 -3.89 19.35
N ASP A 716 -26.78 -3.10 18.44
CA ASP A 716 -28.21 -3.10 18.12
C ASP A 716 -28.62 -4.35 17.33
#